data_8320992f4483d2f6afc679ff7864d816
#
_entry.id   8320992f4483d2f6afc679ff7864d816
#
_cell.length_a   1.000
_cell.length_b   1.000
_cell.length_c   1.000
_cell.angle_alpha   90.00
_cell.angle_beta   90.00
_cell.angle_gamma   90.00
#
_symmetry.space_group_name_H-M   'P 1'
#
loop_
_entity.id
_entity.type
_entity.pdbx_description
1 polymer ?
#
loop_
_entity_poly.entity_id
_entity_poly.type
_entity_poly.pdbx_seq_one_letter_code
_entity_poly.pdbx_strand_id
1 'polypeptide(L)'
;RSLMFTRNIGIMAHIDAGKTTTSERILFYTGLTHKIGETHDGTATMDWMAQEQERGITITSAATTTFWNYLGNKYKINLIDTPGHVDFTVEVERSLRVLDGAVATFCAVGGVEPQSETVWRQADKYNVPRIGYVNKMDRSGANYYEVIRQMKEILGAHPCPIQIPIGAEETFKGVVDLIKMKAIFWHDESMGAEYSVEEIPAELQAEAEEWRDKMLEALAECDDAIMEKYFDDPSTITEDEINAAIRKGTLAMQINPMTCGSSFKNKGVQTLLDAVCAFLPSPEDTPAIEGTDPSDPEKVVTRKPLFEEPLTALAFKIATDPYVGRLCFFRVYAGSLTAGSYVYNTRSGKKERISRLFQMHSNKQNPMEVIGCGDIGAGVGFKDIRTGDTLCDENHPITLESMDFPDPVIGIAVEPKTQKDLDKLGMGLAKLAEEDPTFRVQTNEETGQTVISGMGELHLDIIVDRLRREFKVECNQGKPQVTYKEAITKSVELREVYKKQSGGRGKFADIIVRIEPADENFEGSLQFIDEVKGGNIPKEFIPSVQKGFEKAMKNGILAGYPLDKLKVTLIDGSFHPVDSDQLSFEICAIQAFKNASEKAGPALMEPIMQMEVVTPEESMGDVIGDLNKRRGQVEGMETSRTGARIVKAKVPLAETFGYVTALRTITSGRATSSMQFSHYAQVSSSIAKQVLTEVQGRADLIK
;
A
#
# COMPACT_ATOMS: atom_id res chain seq x y z
N ARG A 1 5.70 -30.68 4.62
CA ARG A 1 4.77 -30.03 5.56
C ARG A 1 3.57 -29.50 4.79
N SER A 2 2.38 -29.85 5.21
CA SER A 2 1.17 -29.41 4.50
C SER A 2 1.01 -27.89 4.60
N LEU A 3 0.71 -27.24 3.48
CA LEU A 3 0.45 -25.80 3.41
C LEU A 3 -0.80 -25.39 4.22
N MET A 4 -1.70 -26.33 4.51
CA MET A 4 -2.91 -26.05 5.28
C MET A 4 -2.63 -25.52 6.67
N PHE A 5 -1.42 -25.72 7.22
CA PHE A 5 -1.00 -25.22 8.53
C PHE A 5 -0.15 -23.96 8.45
N THR A 6 -0.13 -23.29 7.30
CA THR A 6 0.55 -22.00 7.13
C THR A 6 -0.46 -20.87 7.05
N ARG A 7 -0.16 -19.75 7.71
CA ARG A 7 -0.98 -18.54 7.68
C ARG A 7 -0.08 -17.33 7.37
N ASN A 8 -0.32 -16.69 6.24
CA ASN A 8 0.37 -15.45 5.86
C ASN A 8 -0.58 -14.30 6.16
N ILE A 9 -0.39 -13.65 7.28
CA ILE A 9 -1.34 -12.65 7.79
C ILE A 9 -0.68 -11.31 8.06
N GLY A 10 -1.50 -10.25 7.96
CA GLY A 10 -1.12 -8.92 8.38
C GLY A 10 -2.05 -8.44 9.49
N ILE A 11 -1.56 -7.46 10.24
CA ILE A 11 -2.38 -6.72 11.19
C ILE A 11 -2.67 -5.36 10.60
N MET A 12 -3.96 -5.07 10.40
CA MET A 12 -4.45 -3.83 9.85
C MET A 12 -5.09 -3.01 10.98
N ALA A 13 -4.67 -1.76 11.12
CA ALA A 13 -5.21 -0.90 12.17
C ALA A 13 -4.91 0.57 11.87
N HIS A 14 -5.73 1.48 12.39
CA HIS A 14 -5.32 2.85 12.48
C HIS A 14 -4.29 3.05 13.61
N ILE A 15 -3.66 4.23 13.68
CA ILE A 15 -2.53 4.52 14.57
C ILE A 15 -2.82 4.16 16.04
N ASP A 16 -4.01 4.49 16.54
CA ASP A 16 -4.34 4.37 17.97
C ASP A 16 -5.03 3.07 18.36
N ALA A 17 -5.13 2.10 17.45
CA ALA A 17 -5.84 0.84 17.74
C ALA A 17 -5.01 -0.19 18.51
N GLY A 18 -3.72 0.07 18.71
CA GLY A 18 -2.83 -0.84 19.44
C GLY A 18 -2.22 -1.94 18.58
N LYS A 19 -1.95 -1.64 17.32
CA LYS A 19 -1.35 -2.58 16.37
C LYS A 19 -0.01 -3.12 16.85
N THR A 20 0.91 -2.24 17.23
CA THR A 20 2.25 -2.62 17.69
C THR A 20 2.20 -3.47 18.95
N THR A 21 1.40 -3.07 19.93
CA THR A 21 1.23 -3.83 21.17
C THR A 21 0.64 -5.22 20.88
N THR A 22 -0.33 -5.31 19.99
CA THR A 22 -0.93 -6.60 19.59
C THR A 22 0.10 -7.50 18.93
N SER A 23 0.92 -6.98 18.02
CA SER A 23 2.00 -7.73 17.36
C SER A 23 3.01 -8.24 18.38
N GLU A 24 3.40 -7.41 19.36
CA GLU A 24 4.34 -7.80 20.41
C GLU A 24 3.78 -8.90 21.32
N ARG A 25 2.50 -8.84 21.64
CA ARG A 25 1.85 -9.90 22.44
C ARG A 25 1.77 -11.21 21.70
N ILE A 26 1.49 -11.15 20.38
CA ILE A 26 1.50 -12.35 19.53
C ILE A 26 2.90 -12.99 19.56
N LEU A 27 3.95 -12.21 19.38
CA LEU A 27 5.33 -12.71 19.42
C LEU A 27 5.71 -13.25 20.80
N PHE A 28 5.25 -12.61 21.85
CA PHE A 28 5.49 -13.08 23.22
C PHE A 28 4.86 -14.46 23.47
N TYR A 29 3.56 -14.63 23.15
CA TYR A 29 2.86 -15.90 23.42
C TYR A 29 3.30 -17.01 22.49
N THR A 30 3.84 -16.71 21.33
CA THR A 30 4.40 -17.71 20.42
C THR A 30 5.84 -18.10 20.77
N GLY A 31 6.41 -17.49 21.82
CA GLY A 31 7.73 -17.83 22.33
C GLY A 31 8.92 -17.28 21.57
N LEU A 32 8.69 -16.35 20.64
CA LEU A 32 9.77 -15.75 19.85
C LEU A 32 10.39 -14.52 20.52
N THR A 33 9.68 -13.84 21.42
CA THR A 33 10.22 -12.73 22.20
C THR A 33 10.27 -13.09 23.69
N HIS A 34 11.31 -12.63 24.36
CA HIS A 34 11.50 -12.85 25.80
C HIS A 34 11.08 -11.63 26.63
N LYS A 35 10.74 -10.54 25.96
CA LYS A 35 10.38 -9.28 26.61
C LYS A 35 9.23 -8.64 25.88
N ILE A 36 8.18 -8.27 26.62
CA ILE A 36 7.04 -7.53 26.06
C ILE A 36 7.46 -6.08 25.85
N GLY A 37 7.37 -5.60 24.58
CA GLY A 37 7.62 -4.22 24.25
C GLY A 37 6.35 -3.39 24.37
N GLU A 38 6.51 -2.12 24.73
CA GLU A 38 5.43 -1.14 24.78
C GLU A 38 5.69 -0.05 23.75
N THR A 39 4.65 0.35 23.03
CA THR A 39 4.78 1.35 21.97
C THR A 39 5.37 2.67 22.48
N HIS A 40 4.91 3.14 23.62
CA HIS A 40 5.39 4.38 24.23
C HIS A 40 6.79 4.28 24.87
N ASP A 41 7.26 3.06 25.10
CA ASP A 41 8.62 2.81 25.57
C ASP A 41 9.61 2.64 24.42
N GLY A 42 9.12 2.56 23.20
CA GLY A 42 9.95 2.42 22.00
C GLY A 42 10.68 1.08 21.90
N THR A 43 10.18 0.03 22.57
CA THR A 43 10.84 -1.29 22.63
C THR A 43 10.15 -2.37 21.79
N ALA A 44 9.20 -2.00 20.95
CA ALA A 44 8.47 -2.93 20.10
C ALA A 44 9.39 -3.67 19.12
N THR A 45 9.24 -4.99 19.00
CA THR A 45 10.13 -5.82 18.15
C THR A 45 9.85 -5.67 16.66
N MET A 46 8.63 -5.33 16.26
CA MET A 46 8.29 -5.08 14.85
C MET A 46 8.74 -3.71 14.39
N ASP A 47 8.82 -2.73 15.28
CA ASP A 47 9.23 -1.36 14.99
C ASP A 47 10.73 -1.18 15.25
N TRP A 48 11.53 -1.71 14.36
CA TRP A 48 13.01 -1.70 14.48
C TRP A 48 13.68 -0.41 14.02
N MET A 49 12.91 0.52 13.47
CA MET A 49 13.40 1.83 13.08
C MET A 49 13.13 2.85 14.20
N ALA A 50 14.14 3.63 14.57
CA ALA A 50 14.05 4.55 15.71
C ALA A 50 12.90 5.56 15.61
N GLN A 51 12.67 6.16 14.43
CA GLN A 51 11.58 7.10 14.28
C GLN A 51 10.19 6.46 14.32
N GLU A 52 10.05 5.20 13.94
CA GLU A 52 8.80 4.45 14.09
C GLU A 52 8.48 4.27 15.57
N GLN A 53 9.46 3.85 16.35
CA GLN A 53 9.31 3.65 17.78
C GLN A 53 8.95 4.95 18.51
N GLU A 54 9.66 6.03 18.20
CA GLU A 54 9.41 7.35 18.79
C GLU A 54 8.01 7.90 18.49
N ARG A 55 7.51 7.63 17.29
CA ARG A 55 6.20 8.13 16.82
C ARG A 55 5.05 7.17 17.10
N GLY A 56 5.36 5.93 17.45
CA GLY A 56 4.37 4.86 17.59
C GLY A 56 3.69 4.49 16.27
N ILE A 57 4.34 4.78 15.12
CA ILE A 57 3.85 4.46 13.79
C ILE A 57 4.79 3.48 13.11
N THR A 58 4.24 2.49 12.41
CA THR A 58 5.01 1.61 11.54
C THR A 58 5.12 2.26 10.16
N ILE A 59 6.34 2.60 9.72
CA ILE A 59 6.58 3.26 8.43
C ILE A 59 6.81 2.24 7.31
N THR A 60 7.42 1.10 7.65
CA THR A 60 7.72 0.03 6.71
C THR A 60 7.10 -1.28 7.17
N SER A 61 6.88 -2.20 6.22
CA SER A 61 6.42 -3.55 6.55
C SER A 61 7.60 -4.42 6.93
N ALA A 62 7.47 -5.17 8.03
CA ALA A 62 8.41 -6.21 8.43
C ALA A 62 7.67 -7.54 8.45
N ALA A 63 8.33 -8.61 8.05
CA ALA A 63 7.78 -9.95 8.08
C ALA A 63 8.47 -10.77 9.17
N THR A 64 7.70 -11.34 10.08
CA THR A 64 8.21 -12.16 11.18
C THR A 64 7.52 -13.52 11.17
N THR A 65 8.31 -14.58 11.23
CA THR A 65 7.79 -15.94 11.27
C THR A 65 7.65 -16.40 12.73
N THR A 66 6.50 -16.98 13.05
CA THR A 66 6.21 -17.51 14.37
C THR A 66 5.38 -18.78 14.27
N PHE A 67 5.17 -19.46 15.40
CA PHE A 67 4.46 -20.73 15.46
C PHE A 67 3.45 -20.73 16.59
N TRP A 68 2.30 -21.33 16.33
CA TRP A 68 1.25 -21.49 17.33
C TRP A 68 0.65 -22.90 17.25
N ASN A 69 0.47 -23.52 18.40
CA ASN A 69 -0.15 -24.84 18.49
C ASN A 69 -1.67 -24.68 18.64
N TYR A 70 -2.41 -25.28 17.73
CA TYR A 70 -3.86 -25.26 17.76
C TYR A 70 -4.40 -26.65 17.42
N LEU A 71 -5.25 -27.21 18.27
CA LEU A 71 -5.84 -28.54 18.14
C LEU A 71 -4.80 -29.66 17.81
N GLY A 72 -3.67 -29.62 18.49
CA GLY A 72 -2.59 -30.59 18.32
C GLY A 72 -1.72 -30.41 17.09
N ASN A 73 -1.96 -29.38 16.27
CA ASN A 73 -1.17 -29.10 15.09
C ASN A 73 -0.35 -27.82 15.29
N LYS A 74 0.86 -27.83 14.76
CA LYS A 74 1.75 -26.67 14.80
C LYS A 74 1.55 -25.82 13.55
N TYR A 75 0.95 -24.65 13.72
CA TYR A 75 0.75 -23.68 12.64
C TYR A 75 1.95 -22.77 12.53
N LYS A 76 2.35 -22.49 11.29
CA LYS A 76 3.36 -21.51 10.96
C LYS A 76 2.64 -20.21 10.58
N ILE A 77 2.93 -19.14 11.31
CA ILE A 77 2.31 -17.83 11.07
C ILE A 77 3.41 -16.88 10.62
N ASN A 78 3.29 -16.39 9.38
CA ASN A 78 4.11 -15.31 8.88
C ASN A 78 3.33 -14.01 9.10
N LEU A 79 3.82 -13.19 10.01
CA LEU A 79 3.17 -11.96 10.44
C LEU A 79 3.81 -10.78 9.73
N ILE A 80 3.00 -10.05 8.96
CA ILE A 80 3.44 -8.83 8.29
C ILE A 80 2.77 -7.65 8.99
N ASP A 81 3.57 -6.76 9.55
CA ASP A 81 3.09 -5.54 10.17
C ASP A 81 2.90 -4.47 9.10
N THR A 82 1.70 -3.92 9.01
CA THR A 82 1.36 -2.90 8.01
C THR A 82 1.30 -1.53 8.66
N PRO A 83 1.76 -0.47 7.97
CA PRO A 83 1.68 0.88 8.52
C PRO A 83 0.22 1.35 8.64
N GLY A 84 -0.08 2.07 9.72
CA GLY A 84 -1.42 2.61 9.97
C GLY A 84 -1.59 4.06 9.53
N HIS A 85 -0.52 4.72 9.07
CA HIS A 85 -0.56 6.14 8.71
C HIS A 85 -0.96 6.34 7.24
N VAL A 86 -1.80 7.36 6.96
CA VAL A 86 -2.38 7.57 5.62
C VAL A 86 -1.35 7.96 4.57
N ASP A 87 -0.28 8.66 4.95
CA ASP A 87 0.79 9.05 4.03
C ASP A 87 1.57 7.82 3.50
N PHE A 88 1.35 6.65 4.11
CA PHE A 88 2.00 5.39 3.73
C PHE A 88 1.03 4.36 3.16
N THR A 89 -0.03 4.80 2.48
CA THR A 89 -1.02 3.91 1.85
C THR A 89 -0.38 2.92 0.88
N VAL A 90 0.69 3.33 0.20
CA VAL A 90 1.46 2.46 -0.70
C VAL A 90 2.08 1.28 0.05
N GLU A 91 2.58 1.51 1.27
CA GLU A 91 3.13 0.45 2.12
C GLU A 91 2.03 -0.55 2.52
N VAL A 92 0.83 -0.06 2.83
CA VAL A 92 -0.32 -0.91 3.14
C VAL A 92 -0.70 -1.75 1.91
N GLU A 93 -0.84 -1.14 0.73
CA GLU A 93 -1.14 -1.87 -0.50
C GLU A 93 -0.09 -2.93 -0.82
N ARG A 94 1.18 -2.57 -0.66
CA ARG A 94 2.31 -3.47 -0.89
C ARG A 94 2.22 -4.71 0.00
N SER A 95 1.87 -4.52 1.27
CA SER A 95 1.68 -5.62 2.22
C SER A 95 0.45 -6.47 1.87
N LEU A 96 -0.67 -5.84 1.55
CA LEU A 96 -1.93 -6.54 1.25
C LEU A 96 -1.82 -7.47 0.05
N ARG A 97 -0.96 -7.18 -0.92
CA ARG A 97 -0.75 -8.04 -2.09
C ARG A 97 -0.18 -9.41 -1.75
N VAL A 98 0.57 -9.52 -0.67
CA VAL A 98 1.25 -10.76 -0.29
C VAL A 98 0.57 -11.50 0.87
N LEU A 99 -0.51 -10.93 1.42
CA LEU A 99 -1.28 -11.56 2.49
C LEU A 99 -2.32 -12.53 1.94
N ASP A 100 -2.57 -13.59 2.70
CA ASP A 100 -3.71 -14.47 2.46
C ASP A 100 -4.91 -14.07 3.33
N GLY A 101 -4.64 -13.52 4.50
CA GLY A 101 -5.67 -13.04 5.42
C GLY A 101 -5.14 -11.93 6.32
N ALA A 102 -6.02 -11.29 7.05
CA ALA A 102 -5.64 -10.19 7.93
C ALA A 102 -6.47 -10.17 9.23
N VAL A 103 -5.87 -9.58 10.26
CA VAL A 103 -6.55 -9.21 11.49
C VAL A 103 -6.79 -7.71 11.43
N ALA A 104 -8.06 -7.31 11.38
CA ALA A 104 -8.45 -5.90 11.42
C ALA A 104 -8.69 -5.50 12.88
N THR A 105 -7.82 -4.63 13.39
CA THR A 105 -7.86 -4.19 14.78
C THR A 105 -8.56 -2.84 14.89
N PHE A 106 -9.55 -2.76 15.77
CA PHE A 106 -10.31 -1.56 16.06
C PHE A 106 -10.15 -1.17 17.52
N CYS A 107 -10.18 0.13 17.79
CA CYS A 107 -10.19 0.62 19.16
C CYS A 107 -11.62 0.53 19.71
N ALA A 108 -11.80 -0.05 20.89
CA ALA A 108 -13.12 -0.17 21.53
C ALA A 108 -13.74 1.19 21.87
N VAL A 109 -12.93 2.24 22.02
CA VAL A 109 -13.38 3.61 22.32
C VAL A 109 -13.61 4.40 21.03
N GLY A 110 -12.61 4.46 20.15
CA GLY A 110 -12.68 5.23 18.91
C GLY A 110 -13.55 4.60 17.83
N GLY A 111 -13.63 3.28 17.81
CA GLY A 111 -14.42 2.54 16.83
C GLY A 111 -13.83 2.59 15.43
N VAL A 112 -14.70 2.73 14.43
CA VAL A 112 -14.29 2.87 13.03
C VAL A 112 -13.88 4.32 12.78
N GLU A 113 -12.63 4.49 12.40
CA GLU A 113 -12.05 5.81 12.10
C GLU A 113 -11.79 5.95 10.60
N PRO A 114 -11.56 7.19 10.10
CA PRO A 114 -11.32 7.40 8.66
C PRO A 114 -10.19 6.52 8.09
N GLN A 115 -9.10 6.36 8.83
CA GLN A 115 -7.99 5.50 8.42
C GLN A 115 -8.40 4.03 8.35
N SER A 116 -9.26 3.58 9.27
CA SER A 116 -9.81 2.22 9.26
C SER A 116 -10.59 1.96 7.98
N GLU A 117 -11.38 2.94 7.55
CA GLU A 117 -12.17 2.84 6.31
C GLU A 117 -11.27 2.68 5.08
N THR A 118 -10.23 3.51 4.97
CA THR A 118 -9.28 3.45 3.86
C THR A 118 -8.61 2.07 3.77
N VAL A 119 -8.09 1.59 4.88
CA VAL A 119 -7.41 0.29 4.95
C VAL A 119 -8.40 -0.85 4.66
N TRP A 120 -9.63 -0.74 5.17
CA TRP A 120 -10.68 -1.74 4.91
C TRP A 120 -11.03 -1.84 3.42
N ARG A 121 -11.18 -0.69 2.74
CA ARG A 121 -11.45 -0.65 1.29
C ARG A 121 -10.30 -1.26 0.47
N GLN A 122 -9.06 -1.02 0.88
CA GLN A 122 -7.89 -1.63 0.23
C GLN A 122 -7.90 -3.15 0.38
N ALA A 123 -8.26 -3.65 1.56
CA ALA A 123 -8.39 -5.09 1.77
C ALA A 123 -9.53 -5.71 0.94
N ASP A 124 -10.63 -4.99 0.74
CA ASP A 124 -11.69 -5.42 -0.19
C ASP A 124 -11.18 -5.50 -1.62
N LYS A 125 -10.41 -4.52 -2.05
CA LYS A 125 -9.82 -4.47 -3.40
C LYS A 125 -8.97 -5.72 -3.71
N TYR A 126 -8.21 -6.19 -2.73
CA TYR A 126 -7.34 -7.36 -2.88
C TYR A 126 -7.99 -8.68 -2.41
N ASN A 127 -9.28 -8.67 -2.08
CA ASN A 127 -10.04 -9.84 -1.62
C ASN A 127 -9.38 -10.57 -0.45
N VAL A 128 -8.95 -9.80 0.56
CA VAL A 128 -8.30 -10.36 1.75
C VAL A 128 -9.34 -10.69 2.82
N PRO A 129 -9.55 -11.98 3.14
CA PRO A 129 -10.40 -12.38 4.27
C PRO A 129 -9.89 -11.83 5.59
N ARG A 130 -10.80 -11.40 6.47
CA ARG A 130 -10.44 -10.69 7.71
C ARG A 130 -11.18 -11.21 8.92
N ILE A 131 -10.44 -11.25 10.04
CA ILE A 131 -10.98 -11.39 11.38
C ILE A 131 -10.90 -10.01 12.05
N GLY A 132 -11.96 -9.59 12.74
CA GLY A 132 -11.94 -8.37 13.52
C GLY A 132 -11.46 -8.61 14.94
N TYR A 133 -10.70 -7.68 15.48
CA TYR A 133 -10.25 -7.69 16.86
C TYR A 133 -10.52 -6.32 17.46
N VAL A 134 -11.45 -6.25 18.40
CA VAL A 134 -11.77 -5.01 19.11
C VAL A 134 -10.88 -4.93 20.34
N ASN A 135 -9.85 -4.10 20.24
CA ASN A 135 -8.80 -3.94 21.25
C ASN A 135 -9.13 -2.80 22.22
N LYS A 136 -8.39 -2.74 23.30
CA LYS A 136 -8.51 -1.69 24.32
C LYS A 136 -9.86 -1.69 25.04
N MET A 137 -10.39 -2.88 25.28
CA MET A 137 -11.63 -3.06 26.05
C MET A 137 -11.53 -2.60 27.51
N ASP A 138 -10.31 -2.43 28.01
CA ASP A 138 -10.02 -1.94 29.36
C ASP A 138 -10.14 -0.42 29.52
N ARG A 139 -10.22 0.31 28.41
CA ARG A 139 -10.24 1.78 28.44
C ARG A 139 -11.62 2.35 28.74
N SER A 140 -11.64 3.52 29.37
CA SER A 140 -12.87 4.27 29.64
C SER A 140 -13.58 4.61 28.32
N GLY A 141 -14.88 4.33 28.26
CA GLY A 141 -15.70 4.50 27.06
C GLY A 141 -15.68 3.32 26.09
N ALA A 142 -15.02 2.22 26.42
CA ALA A 142 -14.99 1.03 25.60
C ALA A 142 -16.40 0.45 25.40
N ASN A 143 -16.76 0.18 24.14
CA ASN A 143 -18.06 -0.40 23.79
C ASN A 143 -17.91 -1.28 22.54
N TYR A 144 -17.84 -2.58 22.77
CA TYR A 144 -17.72 -3.58 21.71
C TYR A 144 -18.87 -3.56 20.71
N TYR A 145 -20.10 -3.48 21.22
CA TYR A 145 -21.30 -3.56 20.38
C TYR A 145 -21.47 -2.33 19.47
N GLU A 146 -21.00 -1.19 19.94
CA GLU A 146 -21.00 0.03 19.13
C GLU A 146 -20.00 -0.08 17.97
N VAL A 147 -18.84 -0.69 18.18
CA VAL A 147 -17.88 -0.95 17.10
C VAL A 147 -18.48 -1.88 16.05
N ILE A 148 -19.17 -2.94 16.48
CA ILE A 148 -19.86 -3.86 15.56
C ILE A 148 -20.90 -3.10 14.72
N ARG A 149 -21.70 -2.25 15.35
CA ARG A 149 -22.70 -1.43 14.66
C ARG A 149 -22.05 -0.51 13.62
N GLN A 150 -20.96 0.16 13.98
CA GLN A 150 -20.23 1.05 13.07
C GLN A 150 -19.63 0.30 11.88
N MET A 151 -19.12 -0.89 12.09
CA MET A 151 -18.60 -1.71 10.99
C MET A 151 -19.67 -2.00 9.95
N LYS A 152 -20.89 -2.30 10.39
CA LYS A 152 -22.02 -2.52 9.48
C LYS A 152 -22.40 -1.25 8.72
N GLU A 153 -22.55 -0.13 9.42
CA GLU A 153 -23.06 1.12 8.85
C GLU A 153 -22.01 1.87 8.02
N ILE A 154 -20.77 1.97 8.50
CA ILE A 154 -19.73 2.77 7.87
C ILE A 154 -18.94 1.97 6.82
N LEU A 155 -18.54 0.74 7.18
CA LEU A 155 -17.72 -0.10 6.29
C LEU A 155 -18.53 -0.96 5.34
N GLY A 156 -19.84 -1.14 5.60
CA GLY A 156 -20.62 -2.12 4.87
C GLY A 156 -20.15 -3.54 5.11
N ALA A 157 -19.46 -3.78 6.23
CA ALA A 157 -18.91 -5.07 6.60
C ALA A 157 -20.00 -6.00 7.13
N HIS A 158 -19.67 -7.28 7.26
CA HIS A 158 -20.56 -8.31 7.78
C HIS A 158 -19.99 -8.90 9.08
N PRO A 159 -19.87 -8.10 10.16
CA PRO A 159 -19.26 -8.58 11.40
C PRO A 159 -20.14 -9.67 12.03
N CYS A 160 -19.51 -10.77 12.37
CA CYS A 160 -20.15 -11.92 13.02
C CYS A 160 -19.44 -12.17 14.35
N PRO A 161 -19.93 -11.64 15.46
CA PRO A 161 -19.30 -11.90 16.76
C PRO A 161 -19.25 -13.38 17.10
N ILE A 162 -18.06 -13.88 17.35
CA ILE A 162 -17.81 -15.24 17.85
C ILE A 162 -17.44 -15.22 19.33
N GLN A 163 -17.21 -14.02 19.85
CA GLN A 163 -16.97 -13.72 21.25
C GLN A 163 -17.75 -12.48 21.65
N ILE A 164 -18.12 -12.42 22.92
CA ILE A 164 -18.61 -11.18 23.55
C ILE A 164 -17.76 -10.90 24.79
N PRO A 165 -17.58 -9.61 25.16
CA PRO A 165 -16.73 -9.29 26.33
C PRO A 165 -17.42 -9.61 27.65
N ILE A 166 -16.61 -9.96 28.64
CA ILE A 166 -17.04 -10.06 30.04
C ILE A 166 -16.59 -8.78 30.73
N GLY A 167 -17.54 -7.87 30.93
CA GLY A 167 -17.27 -6.54 31.43
C GLY A 167 -16.74 -5.59 30.36
N ALA A 168 -16.50 -4.37 30.74
CA ALA A 168 -15.91 -3.32 29.91
C ALA A 168 -15.20 -2.32 30.80
N GLU A 169 -14.27 -1.55 30.24
CA GLU A 169 -13.49 -0.58 30.99
C GLU A 169 -12.67 -1.29 32.11
N GLU A 170 -12.76 -0.80 33.34
CA GLU A 170 -12.04 -1.38 34.49
C GLU A 170 -12.52 -2.79 34.83
N THR A 171 -13.74 -3.15 34.46
CA THR A 171 -14.32 -4.46 34.76
C THR A 171 -14.05 -5.51 33.68
N PHE A 172 -13.37 -5.15 32.59
CA PHE A 172 -13.03 -6.12 31.54
C PHE A 172 -12.07 -7.17 32.07
N LYS A 173 -12.48 -8.44 32.03
CA LYS A 173 -11.70 -9.54 32.59
C LYS A 173 -11.62 -10.78 31.73
N GLY A 174 -12.38 -10.83 30.65
CA GLY A 174 -12.36 -11.99 29.77
C GLY A 174 -13.40 -11.89 28.67
N VAL A 175 -13.65 -13.02 28.02
CA VAL A 175 -14.60 -13.13 26.91
C VAL A 175 -15.49 -14.36 27.08
N VAL A 176 -16.70 -14.31 26.52
CA VAL A 176 -17.53 -15.49 26.33
C VAL A 176 -17.28 -16.02 24.92
N ASP A 177 -16.84 -17.25 24.82
CA ASP A 177 -16.71 -17.96 23.55
C ASP A 177 -18.10 -18.48 23.14
N LEU A 178 -18.69 -17.88 22.11
CA LEU A 178 -20.04 -18.22 21.64
C LEU A 178 -20.07 -19.56 20.88
N ILE A 179 -18.93 -20.05 20.43
CA ILE A 179 -18.87 -21.35 19.74
C ILE A 179 -18.98 -22.48 20.77
N LYS A 180 -18.24 -22.41 21.84
CA LYS A 180 -18.22 -23.41 22.93
C LYS A 180 -19.23 -23.15 24.02
N MET A 181 -19.75 -21.92 24.10
CA MET A 181 -20.60 -21.44 25.19
C MET A 181 -19.92 -21.60 26.56
N LYS A 182 -18.70 -21.08 26.62
CA LYS A 182 -17.87 -21.05 27.84
C LYS A 182 -17.30 -19.66 28.04
N ALA A 183 -17.02 -19.32 29.31
CA ALA A 183 -16.34 -18.08 29.66
C ALA A 183 -14.83 -18.31 29.78
N ILE A 184 -14.06 -17.37 29.28
CA ILE A 184 -12.60 -17.42 29.35
C ILE A 184 -12.12 -16.22 30.13
N PHE A 185 -11.36 -16.47 31.22
CA PHE A 185 -10.81 -15.44 32.10
C PHE A 185 -9.29 -15.48 32.08
N TRP A 186 -8.66 -14.32 31.93
CA TRP A 186 -7.20 -14.19 32.01
C TRP A 186 -6.77 -13.74 33.42
N HIS A 187 -5.68 -14.32 33.89
CA HIS A 187 -5.12 -14.06 35.21
C HIS A 187 -3.95 -13.07 35.13
N ASP A 188 -4.07 -11.92 35.77
CA ASP A 188 -3.08 -10.85 35.74
C ASP A 188 -1.70 -11.25 36.24
N GLU A 189 -1.63 -12.17 37.19
CA GLU A 189 -0.39 -12.62 37.82
C GLU A 189 0.57 -13.34 36.87
N SER A 190 0.06 -13.95 35.79
CA SER A 190 0.84 -14.67 34.80
C SER A 190 1.17 -13.85 33.56
N MET A 191 0.90 -12.55 33.54
CA MET A 191 0.97 -11.68 32.36
C MET A 191 0.10 -12.21 31.22
N GLY A 192 -1.04 -12.83 31.56
CA GLY A 192 -1.96 -13.39 30.58
C GLY A 192 -1.54 -14.72 29.97
N ALA A 193 -0.42 -15.32 30.38
CA ALA A 193 0.02 -16.63 29.89
C ALA A 193 -0.94 -17.75 30.30
N GLU A 194 -1.54 -17.62 31.48
CA GLU A 194 -2.52 -18.56 31.98
C GLU A 194 -3.93 -17.96 31.93
N TYR A 195 -4.86 -18.76 31.46
CA TYR A 195 -6.28 -18.41 31.44
C TYR A 195 -7.11 -19.64 31.81
N SER A 196 -8.30 -19.40 32.36
CA SER A 196 -9.21 -20.46 32.74
C SER A 196 -10.45 -20.47 31.87
N VAL A 197 -10.97 -21.66 31.59
CA VAL A 197 -12.22 -21.87 30.89
C VAL A 197 -13.26 -22.29 31.91
N GLU A 198 -14.30 -21.50 32.08
CA GLU A 198 -15.32 -21.68 33.11
C GLU A 198 -16.73 -21.62 32.51
N GLU A 199 -17.72 -21.96 33.33
CA GLU A 199 -19.11 -21.78 32.92
C GLU A 199 -19.43 -20.28 32.79
N ILE A 200 -20.37 -19.95 31.89
CA ILE A 200 -20.79 -18.57 31.67
C ILE A 200 -21.44 -18.04 32.96
N PRO A 201 -21.02 -16.85 33.46
CA PRO A 201 -21.72 -16.24 34.58
C PRO A 201 -23.21 -16.11 34.35
N ALA A 202 -24.01 -16.36 35.37
CA ALA A 202 -25.49 -16.37 35.24
C ALA A 202 -26.03 -15.06 34.68
N GLU A 203 -25.43 -13.92 35.03
CA GLU A 203 -25.83 -12.59 34.56
C GLU A 203 -25.57 -12.36 33.07
N LEU A 204 -24.71 -13.15 32.45
CA LEU A 204 -24.37 -13.06 31.04
C LEU A 204 -25.01 -14.15 30.18
N GLN A 205 -25.67 -15.12 30.79
CA GLN A 205 -26.23 -16.26 30.08
C GLN A 205 -27.22 -15.86 28.97
N ALA A 206 -28.15 -14.96 29.30
CA ALA A 206 -29.15 -14.48 28.34
C ALA A 206 -28.51 -13.72 27.16
N GLU A 207 -27.53 -12.87 27.43
CA GLU A 207 -26.83 -12.12 26.43
C GLU A 207 -25.97 -13.05 25.53
N ALA A 208 -25.34 -14.04 26.11
CA ALA A 208 -24.57 -15.05 25.37
C ALA A 208 -25.47 -15.85 24.42
N GLU A 209 -26.65 -16.27 24.89
CA GLU A 209 -27.64 -16.99 24.06
C GLU A 209 -28.15 -16.11 22.91
N GLU A 210 -28.42 -14.83 23.17
CA GLU A 210 -28.84 -13.87 22.14
C GLU A 210 -27.78 -13.73 21.04
N TRP A 211 -26.54 -13.51 21.42
CA TRP A 211 -25.45 -13.33 20.45
C TRP A 211 -25.05 -14.62 19.76
N ARG A 212 -25.18 -15.76 20.42
CA ARG A 212 -25.03 -17.07 19.76
C ARG A 212 -26.09 -17.26 18.68
N ASP A 213 -27.32 -16.90 18.94
CA ASP A 213 -28.40 -16.98 17.94
C ASP A 213 -28.13 -16.08 16.76
N LYS A 214 -27.63 -14.85 16.96
CA LYS A 214 -27.22 -13.94 15.89
C LYS A 214 -26.07 -14.53 15.07
N MET A 215 -25.10 -15.18 15.71
CA MET A 215 -24.01 -15.87 15.03
C MET A 215 -24.55 -17.01 14.15
N LEU A 216 -25.42 -17.84 14.68
CA LEU A 216 -26.02 -18.97 13.92
C LEU A 216 -26.87 -18.47 12.76
N GLU A 217 -27.61 -17.39 12.93
CA GLU A 217 -28.38 -16.76 11.85
C GLU A 217 -27.45 -16.28 10.70
N ALA A 218 -26.35 -15.63 11.03
CA ALA A 218 -25.38 -15.20 10.04
C ALA A 218 -24.74 -16.39 9.32
N LEU A 219 -24.43 -17.47 10.04
CA LEU A 219 -23.87 -18.68 9.46
C LEU A 219 -24.88 -19.45 8.59
N ALA A 220 -26.17 -19.39 8.92
CA ALA A 220 -27.22 -19.99 8.11
C ALA A 220 -27.27 -19.39 6.71
N GLU A 221 -26.97 -18.12 6.56
CA GLU A 221 -26.87 -17.46 5.25
C GLU A 221 -25.66 -17.91 4.44
N CYS A 222 -24.63 -18.44 5.10
CA CYS A 222 -23.39 -18.87 4.46
C CYS A 222 -23.33 -20.38 4.17
N ASP A 223 -24.14 -21.18 4.85
CA ASP A 223 -24.05 -22.64 4.81
C ASP A 223 -25.45 -23.27 4.88
N ASP A 224 -25.82 -24.01 3.84
CA ASP A 224 -27.15 -24.61 3.72
C ASP A 224 -27.42 -25.66 4.81
N ALA A 225 -26.40 -26.41 5.23
CA ALA A 225 -26.55 -27.41 6.30
C ALA A 225 -26.85 -26.74 7.64
N ILE A 226 -26.21 -25.61 7.92
CA ILE A 226 -26.51 -24.81 9.13
C ILE A 226 -27.92 -24.22 9.02
N MET A 227 -28.32 -23.73 7.87
CA MET A 227 -29.65 -23.15 7.64
C MET A 227 -30.75 -24.16 7.95
N GLU A 228 -30.61 -25.39 7.46
CA GLU A 228 -31.57 -26.47 7.68
C GLU A 228 -31.72 -26.77 9.17
N LYS A 229 -30.63 -26.96 9.88
CA LYS A 229 -30.64 -27.25 11.32
C LYS A 229 -31.11 -26.04 12.16
N TYR A 230 -30.75 -24.84 11.73
CA TYR A 230 -31.14 -23.61 12.44
C TYR A 230 -32.66 -23.42 12.46
N PHE A 231 -33.34 -23.71 11.37
CA PHE A 231 -34.80 -23.60 11.28
C PHE A 231 -35.53 -24.79 11.93
N ASP A 232 -34.90 -25.97 11.92
CA ASP A 232 -35.50 -27.17 12.54
C ASP A 232 -35.25 -27.20 14.04
N ASP A 233 -34.00 -27.36 14.45
CA ASP A 233 -33.58 -27.39 15.85
C ASP A 233 -32.14 -26.91 15.99
N PRO A 234 -31.89 -25.63 16.38
CA PRO A 234 -30.54 -25.09 16.52
C PRO A 234 -29.66 -25.85 17.49
N SER A 235 -30.21 -26.57 18.45
CA SER A 235 -29.46 -27.34 19.43
C SER A 235 -28.69 -28.52 18.82
N THR A 236 -29.09 -28.94 17.62
CA THR A 236 -28.42 -30.03 16.88
C THR A 236 -27.16 -29.61 16.14
N ILE A 237 -26.89 -28.32 16.05
CA ILE A 237 -25.69 -27.81 15.39
C ILE A 237 -24.49 -28.06 16.28
N THR A 238 -23.51 -28.81 15.76
CA THR A 238 -22.30 -29.14 16.52
C THR A 238 -21.25 -28.03 16.42
N GLU A 239 -20.32 -28.05 17.36
CA GLU A 239 -19.18 -27.12 17.37
C GLU A 239 -18.35 -27.23 16.07
N ASP A 240 -18.10 -28.44 15.59
CA ASP A 240 -17.36 -28.66 14.34
C ASP A 240 -18.07 -28.07 13.14
N GLU A 241 -19.40 -28.20 13.08
CA GLU A 241 -20.21 -27.58 12.03
C GLU A 241 -20.16 -26.06 12.07
N ILE A 242 -20.19 -25.48 13.28
CA ILE A 242 -20.06 -24.02 13.47
C ILE A 242 -18.68 -23.55 12.97
N ASN A 243 -17.61 -24.20 13.39
CA ASN A 243 -16.25 -23.86 12.99
C ASN A 243 -16.07 -23.95 11.46
N ALA A 244 -16.58 -25.00 10.84
CA ALA A 244 -16.54 -25.17 9.39
C ALA A 244 -17.31 -24.06 8.66
N ALA A 245 -18.47 -23.69 9.16
CA ALA A 245 -19.30 -22.65 8.58
C ALA A 245 -18.67 -21.24 8.72
N ILE A 246 -18.05 -20.94 9.87
CA ILE A 246 -17.32 -19.69 10.07
C ILE A 246 -16.16 -19.58 9.07
N ARG A 247 -15.37 -20.66 8.93
CA ARG A 247 -14.27 -20.68 7.97
C ARG A 247 -14.76 -20.47 6.56
N LYS A 248 -15.80 -21.19 6.14
CA LYS A 248 -16.39 -21.08 4.81
C LYS A 248 -16.86 -19.67 4.50
N GLY A 249 -17.60 -19.04 5.43
CA GLY A 249 -18.09 -17.68 5.26
C GLY A 249 -16.98 -16.64 5.26
N THR A 250 -15.92 -16.85 6.06
CA THR A 250 -14.76 -15.97 6.11
C THR A 250 -13.97 -16.01 4.81
N LEU A 251 -13.67 -17.21 4.31
CA LEU A 251 -12.94 -17.39 3.06
C LEU A 251 -13.70 -16.87 1.84
N ALA A 252 -15.03 -16.94 1.88
CA ALA A 252 -15.89 -16.43 0.82
C ALA A 252 -16.18 -14.93 0.93
N MET A 253 -15.60 -14.23 1.90
CA MET A 253 -15.81 -12.81 2.15
C MET A 253 -17.26 -12.46 2.51
N GLN A 254 -18.02 -13.41 3.07
CA GLN A 254 -19.41 -13.24 3.45
C GLN A 254 -19.57 -12.77 4.88
N ILE A 255 -18.64 -13.12 5.76
CA ILE A 255 -18.64 -12.71 7.16
C ILE A 255 -17.23 -12.32 7.61
N ASN A 256 -17.19 -11.53 8.69
CA ASN A 256 -15.97 -11.19 9.39
C ASN A 256 -16.13 -11.63 10.85
N PRO A 257 -15.49 -12.73 11.26
CA PRO A 257 -15.54 -13.16 12.67
C PRO A 257 -14.98 -12.07 13.57
N MET A 258 -15.68 -11.76 14.66
CA MET A 258 -15.28 -10.69 15.58
C MET A 258 -14.83 -11.25 16.91
N THR A 259 -13.69 -10.80 17.36
CA THR A 259 -13.09 -11.09 18.67
C THR A 259 -12.87 -9.79 19.42
N CYS A 260 -12.54 -9.87 20.70
CA CYS A 260 -12.24 -8.70 21.51
C CYS A 260 -11.18 -9.01 22.56
N GLY A 261 -10.58 -7.96 23.09
CA GLY A 261 -9.57 -8.10 24.13
C GLY A 261 -8.91 -6.79 24.51
N SER A 262 -7.85 -6.90 25.27
CA SER A 262 -6.94 -5.82 25.61
C SER A 262 -5.52 -6.34 25.54
N SER A 263 -4.81 -6.03 24.47
CA SER A 263 -3.42 -6.47 24.27
C SER A 263 -2.52 -5.90 25.36
N PHE A 264 -2.72 -4.65 25.74
CA PHE A 264 -1.95 -4.00 26.81
C PHE A 264 -2.12 -4.73 28.16
N LYS A 265 -3.33 -5.16 28.47
CA LYS A 265 -3.65 -5.88 29.71
C LYS A 265 -3.50 -7.41 29.58
N ASN A 266 -2.94 -7.89 28.50
CA ASN A 266 -2.68 -9.31 28.26
C ASN A 266 -3.94 -10.19 28.26
N LYS A 267 -5.02 -9.71 27.68
CA LYS A 267 -6.30 -10.43 27.62
C LYS A 267 -6.78 -10.56 26.19
N GLY A 268 -7.10 -11.77 25.76
CA GLY A 268 -7.76 -12.04 24.48
C GLY A 268 -6.84 -12.37 23.31
N VAL A 269 -5.53 -12.33 23.45
CA VAL A 269 -4.59 -12.55 22.35
C VAL A 269 -4.50 -14.02 21.94
N GLN A 270 -4.49 -14.95 22.91
CA GLN A 270 -4.42 -16.38 22.60
C GLN A 270 -5.65 -16.85 21.82
N THR A 271 -6.84 -16.38 22.22
CA THR A 271 -8.08 -16.71 21.49
C THR A 271 -8.11 -16.09 20.11
N LEU A 272 -7.48 -14.94 19.91
CA LEU A 272 -7.29 -14.36 18.59
C LEU A 272 -6.37 -15.25 17.73
N LEU A 273 -5.28 -15.75 18.28
CA LEU A 273 -4.38 -16.67 17.58
C LEU A 273 -5.09 -17.96 17.19
N ASP A 274 -5.93 -18.51 18.07
CA ASP A 274 -6.75 -19.68 17.76
C ASP A 274 -7.70 -19.39 16.59
N ALA A 275 -8.33 -18.22 16.57
CA ALA A 275 -9.21 -17.80 15.48
C ALA A 275 -8.46 -17.65 14.16
N VAL A 276 -7.25 -17.12 14.19
CA VAL A 276 -6.38 -17.01 13.00
C VAL A 276 -6.12 -18.41 12.42
N CYS A 277 -5.76 -19.36 13.25
CA CYS A 277 -5.51 -20.73 12.80
C CYS A 277 -6.79 -21.40 12.29
N ALA A 278 -7.93 -21.16 12.95
CA ALA A 278 -9.19 -21.82 12.62
C ALA A 278 -9.85 -21.27 11.35
N PHE A 279 -9.81 -19.96 11.12
CA PHE A 279 -10.70 -19.30 10.17
C PHE A 279 -10.02 -18.54 9.04
N LEU A 280 -8.77 -18.12 9.18
CA LEU A 280 -8.08 -17.44 8.09
C LEU A 280 -7.53 -18.43 7.06
N PRO A 281 -7.38 -18.00 5.79
CA PRO A 281 -6.96 -18.91 4.74
C PRO A 281 -5.49 -19.34 4.86
N SER A 282 -5.24 -20.57 4.39
CA SER A 282 -3.90 -21.04 4.09
C SER A 282 -3.54 -20.72 2.64
N PRO A 283 -2.28 -20.85 2.23
CA PRO A 283 -1.93 -20.72 0.81
C PRO A 283 -2.68 -21.67 -0.14
N GLU A 284 -3.16 -22.81 0.34
CA GLU A 284 -3.97 -23.74 -0.44
C GLU A 284 -5.38 -23.22 -0.73
N ASP A 285 -5.90 -22.34 0.12
CA ASP A 285 -7.25 -21.77 -0.02
C ASP A 285 -7.27 -20.56 -0.98
N THR A 286 -6.11 -20.11 -1.43
CA THR A 286 -6.02 -18.98 -2.35
C THR A 286 -6.03 -19.47 -3.80
N PRO A 287 -6.56 -18.67 -4.75
CA PRO A 287 -6.52 -19.06 -6.16
C PRO A 287 -5.08 -19.14 -6.68
N ALA A 288 -4.88 -19.88 -7.78
CA ALA A 288 -3.59 -19.92 -8.46
C ALA A 288 -3.14 -18.51 -8.83
N ILE A 289 -1.86 -18.23 -8.63
CA ILE A 289 -1.31 -16.91 -8.95
C ILE A 289 -1.33 -16.68 -10.46
N GLU A 290 -1.78 -15.52 -10.88
CA GLU A 290 -1.81 -15.11 -12.28
C GLU A 290 -0.74 -14.07 -12.57
N GLY A 291 -0.12 -14.20 -13.71
CA GLY A 291 0.83 -13.24 -14.24
C GLY A 291 0.74 -13.21 -15.75
N THR A 292 1.69 -12.57 -16.39
CA THR A 292 1.76 -12.44 -17.85
C THR A 292 3.07 -13.02 -18.35
N ASP A 293 3.09 -13.42 -19.63
CA ASP A 293 4.33 -13.78 -20.30
C ASP A 293 5.16 -12.53 -20.56
N PRO A 294 6.42 -12.45 -20.15
CA PRO A 294 7.25 -11.26 -20.41
C PRO A 294 7.37 -10.87 -21.88
N SER A 295 7.23 -11.82 -22.80
CA SER A 295 7.29 -11.58 -24.24
C SER A 295 5.94 -11.20 -24.84
N ASP A 296 4.83 -11.44 -24.14
CA ASP A 296 3.47 -11.16 -24.60
C ASP A 296 2.58 -10.76 -23.39
N PRO A 297 2.45 -9.46 -23.11
CA PRO A 297 1.68 -8.98 -21.95
C PRO A 297 0.20 -9.35 -21.97
N GLU A 298 -0.35 -9.73 -23.10
CA GLU A 298 -1.76 -10.14 -23.24
C GLU A 298 -1.97 -11.61 -22.87
N LYS A 299 -0.89 -12.40 -22.85
CA LYS A 299 -0.97 -13.82 -22.50
C LYS A 299 -0.93 -14.00 -20.99
N VAL A 300 -2.03 -14.50 -20.43
CA VAL A 300 -2.13 -14.81 -19.00
C VAL A 300 -1.45 -16.15 -18.73
N VAL A 301 -0.59 -16.16 -17.70
CA VAL A 301 0.11 -17.36 -17.24
C VAL A 301 -0.30 -17.61 -15.80
N THR A 302 -0.68 -18.85 -15.46
CA THR A 302 -1.07 -19.21 -14.10
C THR A 302 -0.11 -20.22 -13.50
N ARG A 303 0.05 -20.18 -12.17
CA ARG A 303 0.85 -21.15 -11.41
C ARG A 303 0.07 -21.58 -10.18
N LYS A 304 -0.02 -22.88 -9.97
CA LYS A 304 -0.64 -23.46 -8.78
C LYS A 304 0.31 -23.42 -7.58
N PRO A 305 -0.20 -23.35 -6.35
CA PRO A 305 0.66 -23.35 -5.15
C PRO A 305 1.17 -24.76 -4.84
N LEU A 306 1.95 -25.31 -5.75
CA LEU A 306 2.54 -26.64 -5.66
C LEU A 306 4.06 -26.56 -5.69
N PHE A 307 4.69 -27.42 -4.92
CA PHE A 307 6.15 -27.48 -4.81
C PHE A 307 6.83 -27.88 -6.14
N GLU A 308 6.15 -28.69 -6.95
CA GLU A 308 6.65 -29.18 -8.22
C GLU A 308 6.53 -28.16 -9.37
N GLU A 309 5.75 -27.11 -9.17
CA GLU A 309 5.58 -26.07 -10.19
C GLU A 309 6.89 -25.29 -10.38
N PRO A 310 7.06 -24.64 -11.54
CA PRO A 310 8.18 -23.72 -11.74
C PRO A 310 8.17 -22.61 -10.71
N LEU A 311 9.35 -22.24 -10.22
CA LEU A 311 9.48 -21.15 -9.24
C LEU A 311 8.78 -19.88 -9.69
N THR A 312 7.98 -19.32 -8.82
CA THR A 312 7.37 -18.00 -8.97
C THR A 312 7.35 -17.30 -7.62
N ALA A 313 8.07 -16.22 -7.50
CA ALA A 313 8.16 -15.44 -6.26
C ALA A 313 8.10 -13.95 -6.56
N LEU A 314 7.53 -13.19 -5.63
CA LEU A 314 7.43 -11.74 -5.72
C LEU A 314 8.29 -11.09 -4.64
N ALA A 315 9.20 -10.21 -5.06
CA ALA A 315 9.96 -9.35 -4.16
C ALA A 315 9.06 -8.18 -3.74
N PHE A 316 8.59 -8.18 -2.50
CA PHE A 316 7.64 -7.16 -2.06
C PHE A 316 8.24 -6.10 -1.15
N LYS A 317 9.44 -6.32 -0.63
CA LYS A 317 10.13 -5.36 0.22
C LYS A 317 11.63 -5.53 0.15
N ILE A 318 12.36 -4.41 0.06
CA ILE A 318 13.82 -4.39 0.16
C ILE A 318 14.17 -3.54 1.38
N ALA A 319 15.04 -4.07 2.25
CA ALA A 319 15.51 -3.39 3.45
C ALA A 319 17.02 -3.48 3.55
N THR A 320 17.63 -2.52 4.21
CA THR A 320 19.07 -2.54 4.47
C THR A 320 19.31 -3.04 5.88
N ASP A 321 20.12 -4.10 6.00
CA ASP A 321 20.53 -4.67 7.28
C ASP A 321 21.99 -4.30 7.54
N PRO A 322 22.35 -3.82 8.76
CA PRO A 322 23.72 -3.42 9.06
C PRO A 322 24.75 -4.56 8.96
N TYR A 323 24.32 -5.81 9.10
CA TYR A 323 25.24 -6.97 9.12
C TYR A 323 25.36 -7.69 7.78
N VAL A 324 24.26 -7.83 7.04
CA VAL A 324 24.24 -8.60 5.77
C VAL A 324 24.03 -7.72 4.54
N GLY A 325 23.85 -6.42 4.72
CA GLY A 325 23.61 -5.49 3.62
C GLY A 325 22.17 -5.47 3.18
N ARG A 326 21.90 -5.65 1.89
CA ARG A 326 20.59 -5.54 1.31
C ARG A 326 19.80 -6.85 1.45
N LEU A 327 18.64 -6.79 2.16
CA LEU A 327 17.70 -7.89 2.31
C LEU A 327 16.53 -7.69 1.35
N CYS A 328 16.20 -8.73 0.60
CA CYS A 328 15.00 -8.78 -0.22
C CYS A 328 13.98 -9.71 0.43
N PHE A 329 12.85 -9.18 0.86
CA PHE A 329 11.72 -9.97 1.34
C PHE A 329 10.86 -10.41 0.16
N PHE A 330 10.51 -11.67 0.13
CA PHE A 330 9.73 -12.23 -0.96
C PHE A 330 8.69 -13.22 -0.46
N ARG A 331 7.64 -13.40 -1.26
CA ARG A 331 6.69 -14.49 -1.11
C ARG A 331 6.86 -15.44 -2.28
N VAL A 332 6.97 -16.74 -1.98
CA VAL A 332 7.00 -17.79 -2.99
C VAL A 332 5.56 -18.27 -3.23
N TYR A 333 5.08 -18.10 -4.46
CA TYR A 333 3.73 -18.53 -4.85
C TYR A 333 3.69 -19.93 -5.44
N ALA A 334 4.75 -20.35 -6.09
CA ALA A 334 4.87 -21.68 -6.71
C ALA A 334 6.33 -22.12 -6.70
N GLY A 335 6.56 -23.41 -6.68
CA GLY A 335 7.90 -23.98 -6.64
C GLY A 335 8.60 -23.76 -5.33
N SER A 336 9.92 -23.60 -5.36
CA SER A 336 10.74 -23.34 -4.18
C SER A 336 12.00 -22.54 -4.52
N LEU A 337 12.48 -21.77 -3.53
CA LEU A 337 13.77 -21.10 -3.58
C LEU A 337 14.77 -21.91 -2.74
N THR A 338 15.96 -22.12 -3.29
CA THR A 338 17.04 -22.83 -2.60
C THR A 338 18.24 -21.88 -2.43
N ALA A 339 18.83 -21.85 -1.25
CA ALA A 339 20.02 -21.05 -0.97
C ALA A 339 21.17 -21.50 -1.92
N GLY A 340 21.89 -20.53 -2.48
CA GLY A 340 22.95 -20.77 -3.45
C GLY A 340 22.49 -21.00 -4.88
N SER A 341 21.19 -20.99 -5.15
CA SER A 341 20.64 -21.20 -6.50
C SER A 341 20.54 -19.90 -7.28
N TYR A 342 20.35 -20.05 -8.60
CA TYR A 342 20.09 -18.93 -9.50
C TYR A 342 18.61 -18.81 -9.78
N VAL A 343 18.11 -17.58 -9.86
CA VAL A 343 16.74 -17.25 -10.23
C VAL A 343 16.75 -16.23 -11.36
N TYR A 344 15.69 -16.20 -12.15
CA TYR A 344 15.57 -15.27 -13.26
C TYR A 344 14.69 -14.10 -12.84
N ASN A 345 15.22 -12.87 -13.04
CA ASN A 345 14.46 -11.64 -12.80
C ASN A 345 13.90 -11.15 -14.14
N THR A 346 12.56 -11.17 -14.28
CA THR A 346 11.91 -10.82 -15.56
C THR A 346 11.99 -9.34 -15.90
N ARG A 347 12.16 -8.46 -14.92
CA ARG A 347 12.36 -7.02 -15.17
C ARG A 347 13.73 -6.75 -15.77
N SER A 348 14.79 -7.26 -15.16
CA SER A 348 16.17 -7.03 -15.61
C SER A 348 16.59 -7.92 -16.76
N GLY A 349 15.88 -9.04 -16.98
CA GLY A 349 16.26 -10.05 -17.96
C GLY A 349 17.53 -10.82 -17.60
N LYS A 350 17.94 -10.80 -16.34
CA LYS A 350 19.19 -11.40 -15.86
C LYS A 350 18.94 -12.44 -14.78
N LYS A 351 19.87 -13.38 -14.67
CA LYS A 351 19.90 -14.33 -13.56
C LYS A 351 20.52 -13.67 -12.34
N GLU A 352 19.91 -13.90 -11.19
CA GLU A 352 20.42 -13.48 -9.90
C GLU A 352 20.75 -14.71 -9.05
N ARG A 353 21.85 -14.66 -8.32
CA ARG A 353 22.19 -15.71 -7.37
C ARG A 353 21.75 -15.31 -5.97
N ILE A 354 20.98 -16.17 -5.33
CA ILE A 354 20.60 -15.99 -3.93
C ILE A 354 21.66 -16.70 -3.09
N SER A 355 22.52 -15.95 -2.43
CA SER A 355 23.61 -16.55 -1.66
C SER A 355 23.10 -17.18 -0.37
N ARG A 356 22.18 -16.53 0.33
CA ARG A 356 21.63 -16.99 1.60
C ARG A 356 20.15 -16.67 1.70
N LEU A 357 19.41 -17.54 2.39
CA LEU A 357 17.99 -17.37 2.69
C LEU A 357 17.77 -17.32 4.19
N PHE A 358 16.78 -16.52 4.61
CA PHE A 358 16.43 -16.34 6.01
C PHE A 358 14.91 -16.31 6.20
N GLN A 359 14.48 -16.73 7.40
CA GLN A 359 13.19 -16.31 7.96
C GLN A 359 13.48 -15.43 9.15
N MET A 360 12.79 -14.32 9.25
CA MET A 360 13.04 -13.33 10.29
C MET A 360 12.21 -13.62 11.53
N HIS A 361 12.86 -13.72 12.66
CA HIS A 361 12.22 -13.84 13.97
C HIS A 361 12.47 -12.55 14.74
N SER A 362 11.54 -11.59 14.67
CA SER A 362 11.80 -10.20 15.07
C SER A 362 12.94 -9.62 14.23
N ASN A 363 14.04 -9.20 14.86
CA ASN A 363 15.22 -8.72 14.15
C ASN A 363 16.29 -9.81 13.96
N LYS A 364 16.01 -11.03 14.39
CA LYS A 364 16.93 -12.15 14.25
C LYS A 364 16.72 -12.88 12.93
N GLN A 365 17.83 -13.18 12.27
CA GLN A 365 17.85 -13.91 11.02
C GLN A 365 18.02 -15.40 11.29
N ASN A 366 17.05 -16.20 10.89
CA ASN A 366 17.13 -17.65 10.99
C ASN A 366 17.47 -18.22 9.62
N PRO A 367 18.69 -18.77 9.43
CA PRO A 367 19.09 -19.31 8.12
C PRO A 367 18.20 -20.45 7.66
N MET A 368 17.87 -20.43 6.37
CA MET A 368 17.04 -21.45 5.71
C MET A 368 17.77 -22.01 4.48
N GLU A 369 17.64 -23.29 4.24
CA GLU A 369 18.16 -23.89 3.00
C GLU A 369 17.18 -23.75 1.86
N VAL A 370 15.88 -23.88 2.15
CA VAL A 370 14.80 -23.83 1.15
C VAL A 370 13.63 -23.04 1.73
N ILE A 371 13.03 -22.21 0.89
CA ILE A 371 11.73 -21.57 1.16
C ILE A 371 10.78 -22.02 0.07
N GLY A 372 9.73 -22.74 0.46
CA GLY A 372 8.79 -23.36 -0.46
C GLY A 372 7.57 -22.51 -0.77
N CYS A 373 6.75 -22.98 -1.70
CA CYS A 373 5.51 -22.31 -2.09
C CYS A 373 4.61 -22.05 -0.89
N GLY A 374 3.96 -20.89 -0.90
CA GLY A 374 3.08 -20.44 0.17
C GLY A 374 3.82 -19.84 1.36
N ASP A 375 5.13 -19.71 1.32
CA ASP A 375 5.92 -19.21 2.43
C ASP A 375 6.55 -17.84 2.10
N ILE A 376 6.93 -17.13 3.14
CA ILE A 376 7.56 -15.82 3.09
C ILE A 376 8.96 -15.92 3.69
N GLY A 377 9.92 -15.27 3.08
CA GLY A 377 11.26 -15.21 3.59
C GLY A 377 12.04 -14.01 3.08
N ALA A 378 13.32 -13.99 3.40
CA ALA A 378 14.24 -12.96 2.94
C ALA A 378 15.49 -13.59 2.35
N GLY A 379 16.10 -12.90 1.40
CA GLY A 379 17.32 -13.36 0.76
C GLY A 379 18.33 -12.24 0.60
N VAL A 380 19.61 -12.63 0.45
CA VAL A 380 20.71 -11.71 0.17
C VAL A 380 21.52 -12.22 -1.02
N GLY A 381 22.32 -11.35 -1.59
CA GLY A 381 23.21 -11.67 -2.72
C GLY A 381 22.74 -11.12 -4.07
N PHE A 382 21.61 -10.45 -4.10
CA PHE A 382 21.08 -9.82 -5.31
C PHE A 382 21.93 -8.61 -5.72
N LYS A 383 22.24 -8.52 -7.01
CA LYS A 383 22.96 -7.37 -7.57
C LYS A 383 22.04 -6.25 -8.03
N ASP A 384 20.91 -6.62 -8.63
CA ASP A 384 19.92 -5.67 -9.16
C ASP A 384 18.51 -6.19 -8.86
N ILE A 385 18.01 -5.85 -7.69
CA ILE A 385 16.67 -6.24 -7.25
C ILE A 385 15.89 -5.00 -6.84
N ARG A 386 14.62 -4.94 -7.21
CA ARG A 386 13.70 -3.85 -6.85
C ARG A 386 12.40 -4.41 -6.33
N THR A 387 11.74 -3.64 -5.49
CA THR A 387 10.41 -3.99 -5.01
C THR A 387 9.46 -4.14 -6.20
N GLY A 388 8.71 -5.23 -6.22
CA GLY A 388 7.79 -5.58 -7.31
C GLY A 388 8.38 -6.52 -8.34
N ASP A 389 9.69 -6.83 -8.26
CA ASP A 389 10.33 -7.77 -9.19
C ASP A 389 9.78 -9.18 -9.01
N THR A 390 9.65 -9.88 -10.13
CA THR A 390 9.31 -11.30 -10.15
C THR A 390 10.57 -12.14 -10.29
N LEU A 391 10.75 -13.09 -9.39
CA LEU A 391 11.81 -14.08 -9.45
C LEU A 391 11.21 -15.41 -9.87
N CYS A 392 11.71 -16.00 -10.94
CA CYS A 392 11.11 -17.20 -11.51
C CYS A 392 12.15 -18.13 -12.14
N ASP A 393 11.67 -19.24 -12.70
CA ASP A 393 12.47 -20.15 -13.50
C ASP A 393 12.67 -19.54 -14.90
N GLU A 394 13.91 -19.50 -15.37
CA GLU A 394 14.26 -18.96 -16.68
C GLU A 394 13.53 -19.64 -17.83
N ASN A 395 13.29 -20.96 -17.72
CA ASN A 395 12.63 -21.74 -18.74
C ASN A 395 11.09 -21.61 -18.72
N HIS A 396 10.55 -21.03 -17.65
CA HIS A 396 9.12 -20.81 -17.46
C HIS A 396 8.89 -19.38 -16.97
N PRO A 397 9.22 -18.38 -17.81
CA PRO A 397 9.17 -17.00 -17.37
C PRO A 397 7.73 -16.53 -17.14
N ILE A 398 7.56 -15.73 -16.10
CA ILE A 398 6.31 -15.11 -15.74
C ILE A 398 6.61 -13.74 -15.13
N THR A 399 5.80 -12.76 -15.45
CA THR A 399 5.80 -11.46 -14.76
C THR A 399 4.51 -11.35 -13.97
N LEU A 400 4.63 -11.27 -12.66
CA LEU A 400 3.47 -11.03 -11.81
C LEU A 400 3.05 -9.57 -12.01
N GLU A 401 1.76 -9.29 -11.80
CA GLU A 401 1.26 -7.94 -11.88
C GLU A 401 2.09 -7.04 -10.99
N SER A 402 2.71 -6.00 -11.56
CA SER A 402 3.52 -5.07 -10.79
C SER A 402 2.63 -4.28 -9.83
N MET A 403 3.16 -4.00 -8.65
CA MET A 403 2.50 -3.11 -7.71
C MET A 403 2.45 -1.71 -8.33
N ASP A 404 1.26 -1.10 -8.34
CA ASP A 404 1.10 0.28 -8.78
C ASP A 404 1.58 1.23 -7.70
N PHE A 405 2.69 1.91 -7.96
CA PHE A 405 3.20 2.94 -7.08
C PHE A 405 2.95 4.31 -7.71
N PRO A 406 2.27 5.22 -7.01
CA PRO A 406 2.04 6.56 -7.55
C PRO A 406 3.35 7.33 -7.69
N ASP A 407 3.40 8.23 -8.66
CA ASP A 407 4.54 9.13 -8.83
C ASP A 407 4.65 10.08 -7.63
N PRO A 408 5.87 10.45 -7.22
CA PRO A 408 6.06 11.44 -6.18
C PRO A 408 5.43 12.78 -6.55
N VAL A 409 4.90 13.49 -5.56
CA VAL A 409 4.16 14.75 -5.78
C VAL A 409 4.85 15.98 -5.16
N ILE A 410 5.86 15.77 -4.34
CA ILE A 410 6.60 16.84 -3.65
C ILE A 410 8.09 16.61 -3.75
N GLY A 411 8.87 17.67 -3.92
CA GLY A 411 10.32 17.62 -3.97
C GLY A 411 10.97 18.60 -3.02
N ILE A 412 12.12 18.23 -2.47
CA ILE A 412 12.95 19.07 -1.59
C ILE A 412 14.40 18.97 -2.06
N ALA A 413 15.06 20.10 -2.20
CA ALA A 413 16.50 20.13 -2.41
C ALA A 413 17.24 19.79 -1.10
N VAL A 414 18.24 18.93 -1.16
CA VAL A 414 19.06 18.56 -0.02
C VAL A 414 20.54 18.71 -0.36
N GLU A 415 21.31 19.16 0.61
CA GLU A 415 22.77 19.22 0.50
C GLU A 415 23.39 18.84 1.85
N PRO A 416 24.56 18.19 1.85
CA PRO A 416 25.23 17.86 3.11
C PRO A 416 25.72 19.16 3.77
N LYS A 417 25.73 19.21 5.10
CA LYS A 417 26.25 20.35 5.85
C LYS A 417 27.76 20.52 5.66
N THR A 418 28.47 19.42 5.40
CA THR A 418 29.91 19.43 5.11
C THR A 418 30.18 18.72 3.81
N GLN A 419 31.10 19.22 2.99
CA GLN A 419 31.44 18.61 1.69
C GLN A 419 31.99 17.21 1.78
N LYS A 420 32.66 16.86 2.86
CA LYS A 420 33.19 15.51 3.06
C LYS A 420 32.08 14.44 3.16
N ASP A 421 30.85 14.85 3.45
CA ASP A 421 29.71 13.94 3.58
C ASP A 421 28.93 13.73 2.27
N LEU A 422 29.40 14.34 1.16
CA LEU A 422 28.72 14.23 -0.13
C LEU A 422 28.58 12.77 -0.60
N ASP A 423 29.65 11.99 -0.47
CA ASP A 423 29.63 10.57 -0.86
C ASP A 423 28.69 9.75 0.01
N LYS A 424 28.67 10.02 1.33
CA LYS A 424 27.75 9.35 2.26
C LYS A 424 26.30 9.70 1.96
N LEU A 425 26.02 10.95 1.59
CA LEU A 425 24.69 11.38 1.19
C LEU A 425 24.22 10.62 -0.05
N GLY A 426 25.06 10.55 -1.07
CA GLY A 426 24.73 9.82 -2.29
C GLY A 426 24.48 8.34 -2.05
N MET A 427 25.32 7.69 -1.25
CA MET A 427 25.14 6.28 -0.90
C MET A 427 23.88 6.04 -0.09
N GLY A 428 23.61 6.88 0.92
CA GLY A 428 22.42 6.78 1.76
C GLY A 428 21.14 6.96 0.95
N LEU A 429 21.10 7.98 0.09
CA LEU A 429 19.94 8.23 -0.77
C LEU A 429 19.69 7.09 -1.75
N ALA A 430 20.74 6.53 -2.34
CA ALA A 430 20.61 5.39 -3.25
C ALA A 430 20.00 4.17 -2.55
N LYS A 431 20.45 3.86 -1.34
CA LYS A 431 19.90 2.76 -0.55
C LYS A 431 18.44 2.98 -0.17
N LEU A 432 18.09 4.18 0.25
CA LEU A 432 16.70 4.52 0.59
C LEU A 432 15.78 4.46 -0.63
N ALA A 433 16.25 4.88 -1.79
CA ALA A 433 15.49 4.79 -3.04
C ALA A 433 15.25 3.33 -3.48
N GLU A 434 16.18 2.42 -3.20
CA GLU A 434 16.01 1.00 -3.46
C GLU A 434 14.92 0.37 -2.56
N GLU A 435 14.82 0.83 -1.31
CA GLU A 435 13.83 0.33 -0.36
C GLU A 435 12.42 0.84 -0.65
N ASP A 436 12.29 2.04 -1.20
CA ASP A 436 11.01 2.74 -1.33
C ASP A 436 10.78 3.16 -2.79
N PRO A 437 9.88 2.50 -3.54
CA PRO A 437 9.60 2.84 -4.93
C PRO A 437 8.86 4.17 -5.12
N THR A 438 8.32 4.75 -4.05
CA THR A 438 7.67 6.07 -4.10
C THR A 438 8.64 7.22 -3.82
N PHE A 439 9.86 6.89 -3.46
CA PHE A 439 10.92 7.86 -3.19
C PHE A 439 11.89 7.90 -4.37
N ARG A 440 12.18 9.09 -4.87
CA ARG A 440 13.09 9.28 -5.99
C ARG A 440 14.16 10.31 -5.67
N VAL A 441 15.33 10.12 -6.27
CA VAL A 441 16.47 11.02 -6.12
C VAL A 441 16.93 11.46 -7.51
N GLN A 442 17.09 12.76 -7.69
CA GLN A 442 17.63 13.32 -8.92
C GLN A 442 18.73 14.33 -8.60
N THR A 443 19.83 14.27 -9.32
CA THR A 443 20.92 15.27 -9.23
C THR A 443 20.92 16.09 -10.51
N ASN A 444 20.83 17.42 -10.36
CA ASN A 444 20.96 18.32 -11.49
C ASN A 444 22.45 18.46 -11.83
N GLU A 445 22.84 18.00 -13.01
CA GLU A 445 24.25 18.00 -13.45
C GLU A 445 24.82 19.43 -13.60
N GLU A 446 23.98 20.40 -13.97
CA GLU A 446 24.42 21.79 -14.15
C GLU A 446 24.66 22.50 -12.81
N THR A 447 23.78 22.32 -11.83
CA THR A 447 23.86 23.01 -10.54
C THR A 447 24.49 22.19 -9.44
N GLY A 448 24.61 20.85 -9.65
CA GLY A 448 25.03 19.91 -8.61
C GLY A 448 24.02 19.70 -7.50
N GLN A 449 22.84 20.27 -7.62
CA GLN A 449 21.79 20.19 -6.61
C GLN A 449 21.13 18.81 -6.63
N THR A 450 21.00 18.20 -5.45
CA THR A 450 20.27 16.94 -5.28
C THR A 450 18.84 17.24 -4.80
N VAL A 451 17.85 16.66 -5.49
CA VAL A 451 16.44 16.80 -5.14
C VAL A 451 15.92 15.42 -4.77
N ILE A 452 15.29 15.33 -3.60
CA ILE A 452 14.55 14.13 -3.19
C ILE A 452 13.05 14.37 -3.37
N SER A 453 12.34 13.36 -3.85
CA SER A 453 10.91 13.45 -4.14
C SER A 453 10.14 12.32 -3.45
N GLY A 454 8.97 12.63 -2.92
CA GLY A 454 8.15 11.68 -2.19
C GLY A 454 6.67 12.05 -2.21
N MET A 455 5.90 11.38 -1.34
CA MET A 455 4.44 11.48 -1.32
C MET A 455 3.89 12.55 -0.39
N GLY A 456 4.71 13.16 0.43
CA GLY A 456 4.29 14.23 1.34
C GLY A 456 5.44 14.72 2.21
N GLU A 457 5.21 15.78 2.97
CA GLU A 457 6.22 16.37 3.86
C GLU A 457 6.72 15.36 4.90
N LEU A 458 5.81 14.62 5.53
CA LEU A 458 6.17 13.61 6.54
C LEU A 458 7.07 12.53 5.94
N HIS A 459 6.76 12.06 4.74
CA HIS A 459 7.56 11.06 4.04
C HIS A 459 9.01 11.56 3.87
N LEU A 460 9.19 12.79 3.40
CA LEU A 460 10.52 13.36 3.20
C LEU A 460 11.24 13.66 4.52
N ASP A 461 10.51 14.10 5.55
CA ASP A 461 11.07 14.31 6.89
C ASP A 461 11.64 13.01 7.46
N ILE A 462 10.95 11.91 7.27
CA ILE A 462 11.40 10.58 7.72
C ILE A 462 12.66 10.16 6.95
N ILE A 463 12.72 10.41 5.65
CA ILE A 463 13.90 10.12 4.83
C ILE A 463 15.13 10.90 5.34
N VAL A 464 14.96 12.19 5.59
CA VAL A 464 16.04 13.05 6.11
C VAL A 464 16.49 12.60 7.51
N ASP A 465 15.54 12.23 8.36
CA ASP A 465 15.84 11.71 9.70
C ASP A 465 16.60 10.38 9.65
N ARG A 466 16.23 9.50 8.72
CA ARG A 466 16.96 8.24 8.49
C ARG A 466 18.39 8.47 8.00
N LEU A 467 18.60 9.46 7.12
CA LEU A 467 19.96 9.84 6.69
C LEU A 467 20.82 10.23 7.88
N ARG A 468 20.27 11.00 8.81
CA ARG A 468 20.99 11.44 10.02
C ARG A 468 21.28 10.26 10.95
N ARG A 469 20.29 9.40 11.21
CA ARG A 469 20.40 8.30 12.20
C ARG A 469 21.15 7.09 11.68
N GLU A 470 20.87 6.65 10.46
CA GLU A 470 21.42 5.41 9.91
C GLU A 470 22.72 5.64 9.14
N PHE A 471 22.84 6.75 8.41
CA PHE A 471 23.97 7.03 7.54
C PHE A 471 24.90 8.11 8.09
N LYS A 472 24.54 8.69 9.24
CA LYS A 472 25.31 9.73 9.92
C LYS A 472 25.59 10.96 9.05
N VAL A 473 24.62 11.36 8.24
CA VAL A 473 24.67 12.52 7.36
C VAL A 473 23.63 13.55 7.78
N GLU A 474 24.08 14.75 8.10
CA GLU A 474 23.20 15.89 8.33
C GLU A 474 23.07 16.73 7.06
N CYS A 475 21.84 17.10 6.73
CA CYS A 475 21.51 17.83 5.51
C CYS A 475 20.86 19.17 5.78
N ASN A 476 21.16 20.15 4.94
CA ASN A 476 20.36 21.36 4.82
C ASN A 476 19.26 21.11 3.81
N GLN A 477 18.05 21.58 4.12
CA GLN A 477 16.86 21.38 3.30
C GLN A 477 16.41 22.71 2.69
N GLY A 478 16.06 22.67 1.40
CA GLY A 478 15.39 23.79 0.74
C GLY A 478 13.88 23.78 1.04
N LYS A 479 13.16 24.71 0.43
CA LYS A 479 11.70 24.76 0.54
C LYS A 479 11.07 23.62 -0.27
N PRO A 480 10.01 22.96 0.26
CA PRO A 480 9.27 21.98 -0.51
C PRO A 480 8.70 22.58 -1.80
N GLN A 481 8.81 21.86 -2.90
CA GLN A 481 8.29 22.26 -4.19
C GLN A 481 7.35 21.21 -4.74
N VAL A 482 6.22 21.66 -5.27
CA VAL A 482 5.23 20.80 -5.88
C VAL A 482 5.74 20.31 -7.23
N THR A 483 5.53 19.05 -7.52
CA THR A 483 5.81 18.47 -8.83
C THR A 483 4.60 18.68 -9.74
N TYR A 484 4.65 19.68 -10.61
CA TYR A 484 3.62 19.93 -11.60
C TYR A 484 3.71 18.95 -12.78
N LYS A 485 2.63 18.82 -13.50
CA LYS A 485 2.57 18.16 -14.80
C LYS A 485 1.96 19.12 -15.81
N GLU A 486 2.08 18.77 -17.09
CA GLU A 486 1.42 19.51 -18.16
C GLU A 486 0.41 18.61 -18.85
N ALA A 487 -0.56 19.22 -19.52
CA ALA A 487 -1.57 18.52 -20.30
C ALA A 487 -2.03 19.42 -21.45
N ILE A 488 -2.66 18.82 -22.44
CA ILE A 488 -3.36 19.57 -23.49
C ILE A 488 -4.87 19.48 -23.23
N THR A 489 -5.60 20.49 -23.69
CA THR A 489 -7.05 20.60 -23.46
C THR A 489 -7.89 20.54 -24.73
N LYS A 490 -7.24 20.65 -25.90
CA LYS A 490 -7.92 20.69 -27.21
C LYS A 490 -7.34 19.65 -28.14
N SER A 491 -8.11 19.28 -29.15
CA SER A 491 -7.67 18.43 -30.25
C SER A 491 -7.01 19.27 -31.34
N VAL A 492 -5.88 18.83 -31.85
CA VAL A 492 -5.15 19.46 -32.95
C VAL A 492 -4.67 18.40 -33.92
N GLU A 493 -4.92 18.63 -35.19
CA GLU A 493 -4.42 17.80 -36.30
C GLU A 493 -3.29 18.55 -36.99
N LEU A 494 -2.15 17.89 -37.20
CA LEU A 494 -0.95 18.53 -37.75
C LEU A 494 -0.23 17.58 -38.69
N ARG A 495 0.27 18.12 -39.78
CA ARG A 495 1.25 17.46 -40.64
C ARG A 495 2.63 18.00 -40.33
N GLU A 496 3.57 17.11 -40.03
CA GLU A 496 4.96 17.46 -39.78
C GLU A 496 5.88 16.73 -40.77
N VAL A 497 6.75 17.48 -41.41
CA VAL A 497 7.73 16.95 -42.36
C VAL A 497 9.12 17.28 -41.82
N TYR A 498 9.90 16.25 -41.62
CA TYR A 498 11.32 16.38 -41.30
C TYR A 498 12.14 16.05 -42.53
N LYS A 499 12.87 17.03 -43.02
CA LYS A 499 13.71 16.88 -44.19
C LYS A 499 15.06 17.55 -43.96
N LYS A 500 16.12 16.79 -44.07
CA LYS A 500 17.49 17.30 -43.93
C LYS A 500 18.37 16.68 -45.01
N GLN A 501 19.08 17.50 -45.70
CA GLN A 501 20.00 17.07 -46.76
C GLN A 501 21.35 17.77 -46.56
N SER A 502 22.40 16.99 -46.29
CA SER A 502 23.73 17.51 -46.11
C SER A 502 24.73 16.50 -46.68
N GLY A 503 25.22 16.79 -47.92
CA GLY A 503 26.36 16.14 -48.53
C GLY A 503 26.46 14.60 -48.48
N GLY A 504 25.40 13.88 -48.82
CA GLY A 504 25.32 12.43 -48.80
C GLY A 504 23.88 11.95 -48.64
N ARG A 505 23.65 10.88 -47.85
CA ARG A 505 22.33 10.38 -47.56
C ARG A 505 21.56 11.42 -46.73
N GLY A 506 20.40 11.85 -47.22
CA GLY A 506 19.53 12.77 -46.48
C GLY A 506 18.71 12.08 -45.41
N LYS A 507 17.87 12.86 -44.73
CA LYS A 507 16.90 12.40 -43.76
C LYS A 507 15.50 12.84 -44.20
N PHE A 508 14.51 11.98 -44.09
CA PHE A 508 13.15 12.30 -44.48
C PHE A 508 12.14 11.53 -43.62
N ALA A 509 11.17 12.25 -43.06
CA ALA A 509 9.98 11.66 -42.47
C ALA A 509 8.80 12.62 -42.59
N ASP A 510 7.62 12.11 -42.85
CA ASP A 510 6.39 12.85 -43.00
C ASP A 510 5.27 12.14 -42.30
N ILE A 511 4.67 12.80 -41.29
CA ILE A 511 3.56 12.24 -40.50
C ILE A 511 2.41 13.23 -40.40
N ILE A 512 1.19 12.70 -40.40
CA ILE A 512 -0.03 13.43 -40.07
C ILE A 512 -0.56 12.81 -38.76
N VAL A 513 -0.63 13.63 -37.73
CA VAL A 513 -1.07 13.20 -36.40
C VAL A 513 -2.21 14.07 -35.91
N ARG A 514 -3.07 13.48 -35.10
CA ARG A 514 -4.03 14.19 -34.28
C ARG A 514 -3.65 13.97 -32.83
N ILE A 515 -3.43 15.05 -32.08
CA ILE A 515 -3.20 14.99 -30.63
C ILE A 515 -4.43 15.54 -29.92
N GLU A 516 -4.80 14.90 -28.84
CA GLU A 516 -5.95 15.25 -28.01
C GLU A 516 -5.79 14.69 -26.62
N PRO A 517 -6.58 15.13 -25.63
CA PRO A 517 -6.57 14.49 -24.30
C PRO A 517 -6.90 13.00 -24.41
N ALA A 518 -6.24 12.18 -23.63
CA ALA A 518 -6.52 10.73 -23.58
C ALA A 518 -7.96 10.47 -23.12
N ASP A 519 -8.48 9.30 -23.50
CA ASP A 519 -9.83 8.88 -23.10
C ASP A 519 -9.90 8.80 -21.56
N GLU A 520 -11.06 9.14 -21.00
CA GLU A 520 -11.25 9.24 -19.54
C GLU A 520 -10.85 7.98 -18.77
N ASN A 521 -11.08 6.82 -19.37
CA ASN A 521 -10.77 5.53 -18.73
C ASN A 521 -9.39 4.99 -19.08
N PHE A 522 -8.59 5.74 -19.81
CA PHE A 522 -7.26 5.30 -20.20
C PHE A 522 -6.30 5.38 -19.02
N GLU A 523 -5.68 4.25 -18.72
CA GLU A 523 -4.61 4.16 -17.73
C GLU A 523 -3.26 4.27 -18.46
N GLY A 524 -2.39 5.14 -18.00
CA GLY A 524 -1.10 5.41 -18.63
C GLY A 524 -0.99 6.84 -19.14
N SER A 525 0.20 7.18 -19.64
CA SER A 525 0.52 8.55 -20.07
C SER A 525 0.23 8.81 -21.53
N LEU A 526 0.56 7.86 -22.41
CA LEU A 526 0.38 7.98 -23.86
C LEU A 526 -0.54 6.90 -24.39
N GLN A 527 -1.65 7.34 -24.98
CA GLN A 527 -2.57 6.49 -25.74
C GLN A 527 -2.23 6.66 -27.23
N PHE A 528 -1.55 5.67 -27.81
CA PHE A 528 -1.12 5.73 -29.21
C PHE A 528 -1.99 4.85 -30.09
N ILE A 529 -2.53 5.44 -31.17
CA ILE A 529 -3.39 4.74 -32.12
C ILE A 529 -2.79 4.87 -33.51
N ASP A 530 -2.67 3.76 -34.21
CA ASP A 530 -2.21 3.67 -35.61
C ASP A 530 -3.39 3.51 -36.54
N GLU A 531 -3.65 4.51 -37.39
CA GLU A 531 -4.67 4.48 -38.42
C GLU A 531 -4.06 4.51 -39.84
N VAL A 532 -2.77 4.32 -39.97
CA VAL A 532 -2.09 4.37 -41.28
C VAL A 532 -2.53 3.17 -42.14
N LYS A 533 -2.90 3.46 -43.38
CA LYS A 533 -3.35 2.46 -44.34
C LYS A 533 -2.38 2.37 -45.52
N GLY A 534 -2.37 1.21 -46.19
CA GLY A 534 -1.67 1.00 -47.45
C GLY A 534 -0.17 1.08 -47.41
N GLY A 535 0.45 0.97 -46.22
CA GLY A 535 1.88 1.03 -46.09
C GLY A 535 2.50 2.41 -46.39
N ASN A 536 1.71 3.47 -46.29
CA ASN A 536 2.19 4.85 -46.54
C ASN A 536 3.34 5.22 -45.59
N ILE A 537 3.29 4.70 -44.37
CA ILE A 537 4.44 4.66 -43.48
C ILE A 537 4.74 3.17 -43.26
N PRO A 538 5.95 2.71 -43.55
CA PRO A 538 6.34 1.31 -43.25
C PRO A 538 6.11 0.94 -41.80
N LYS A 539 5.60 -0.25 -41.57
CA LYS A 539 5.30 -0.73 -40.20
C LYS A 539 6.50 -0.65 -39.24
N GLU A 540 7.70 -0.80 -39.75
CA GLU A 540 8.96 -0.73 -38.96
C GLU A 540 9.22 0.67 -38.39
N PHE A 541 8.62 1.74 -38.96
CA PHE A 541 8.81 3.12 -38.53
C PHE A 541 7.71 3.62 -37.57
N ILE A 542 6.57 2.94 -37.51
CA ILE A 542 5.46 3.32 -36.62
C ILE A 542 5.85 3.30 -35.16
N PRO A 543 6.53 2.26 -34.62
CA PRO A 543 7.04 2.30 -33.25
C PRO A 543 8.00 3.47 -32.97
N SER A 544 8.72 3.94 -33.99
CA SER A 544 9.63 5.09 -33.86
C SER A 544 8.85 6.40 -33.63
N VAL A 545 7.67 6.54 -34.26
CA VAL A 545 6.78 7.69 -34.02
C VAL A 545 6.29 7.68 -32.58
N GLN A 546 5.83 6.54 -32.08
CA GLN A 546 5.40 6.38 -30.69
C GLN A 546 6.53 6.72 -29.73
N LYS A 547 7.71 6.20 -29.96
CA LYS A 547 8.90 6.45 -29.15
C LYS A 547 9.27 7.94 -29.13
N GLY A 548 9.15 8.62 -30.26
CA GLY A 548 9.37 10.08 -30.37
C GLY A 548 8.41 10.87 -29.48
N PHE A 549 7.13 10.53 -29.49
CA PHE A 549 6.16 11.14 -28.61
C PHE A 549 6.43 10.84 -27.13
N GLU A 550 6.78 9.62 -26.80
CA GLU A 550 7.14 9.24 -25.43
C GLU A 550 8.32 10.06 -24.90
N LYS A 551 9.35 10.25 -25.71
CA LYS A 551 10.51 11.08 -25.35
C LYS A 551 10.14 12.55 -25.20
N ALA A 552 9.35 13.08 -26.13
CA ALA A 552 8.96 14.49 -26.12
C ALA A 552 8.08 14.84 -24.91
N MET A 553 7.21 13.92 -24.50
CA MET A 553 6.32 14.11 -23.37
C MET A 553 7.03 14.30 -22.03
N LYS A 554 8.27 13.87 -21.90
CA LYS A 554 9.05 14.04 -20.67
C LYS A 554 9.34 15.52 -20.36
N ASN A 555 9.33 16.36 -21.37
CA ASN A 555 9.59 17.79 -21.27
C ASN A 555 8.48 18.56 -21.99
N GLY A 556 7.45 18.95 -21.25
CA GLY A 556 6.36 19.73 -21.77
C GLY A 556 6.78 21.14 -22.19
N ILE A 557 5.97 21.77 -23.01
CA ILE A 557 6.30 23.07 -23.64
C ILE A 557 6.14 24.28 -22.72
N LEU A 558 5.37 24.18 -21.63
CA LEU A 558 5.13 25.30 -20.73
C LEU A 558 6.34 25.62 -19.86
N ALA A 559 6.86 24.64 -19.15
CA ALA A 559 7.99 24.81 -18.24
C ALA A 559 8.88 23.56 -18.12
N GLY A 560 8.73 22.62 -19.06
CA GLY A 560 9.51 21.39 -19.05
C GLY A 560 8.99 20.31 -18.13
N TYR A 561 7.83 20.48 -17.51
CA TYR A 561 7.22 19.42 -16.71
C TYR A 561 6.70 18.28 -17.59
N PRO A 562 6.64 17.04 -17.09
CA PRO A 562 6.11 15.93 -17.90
C PRO A 562 4.68 16.20 -18.34
N LEU A 563 4.41 15.98 -19.62
CA LEU A 563 3.04 16.03 -20.16
C LEU A 563 2.41 14.65 -20.00
N ASP A 564 1.19 14.61 -19.51
CA ASP A 564 0.49 13.38 -19.17
C ASP A 564 -0.86 13.30 -19.87
N LYS A 565 -1.40 12.09 -19.97
CA LYS A 565 -2.74 11.84 -20.55
C LYS A 565 -2.92 12.39 -21.96
N LEU A 566 -1.98 12.03 -22.84
CA LEU A 566 -2.00 12.41 -24.25
C LEU A 566 -2.47 11.24 -25.12
N LYS A 567 -3.39 11.52 -26.05
CA LYS A 567 -3.80 10.59 -27.09
C LYS A 567 -3.22 11.09 -28.42
N VAL A 568 -2.45 10.23 -29.07
CA VAL A 568 -1.88 10.48 -30.39
C VAL A 568 -2.44 9.47 -31.38
N THR A 569 -3.10 9.97 -32.43
CA THR A 569 -3.55 9.14 -33.55
C THR A 569 -2.65 9.45 -34.74
N LEU A 570 -1.87 8.45 -35.16
CA LEU A 570 -1.11 8.56 -36.41
C LEU A 570 -2.01 8.24 -37.57
N ILE A 571 -2.40 9.29 -38.32
CA ILE A 571 -3.44 9.19 -39.35
C ILE A 571 -2.85 8.72 -40.66
N ASP A 572 -1.75 9.32 -41.08
CA ASP A 572 -1.15 9.08 -42.39
C ASP A 572 0.28 9.62 -42.42
N GLY A 573 0.92 9.53 -43.56
CA GLY A 573 2.24 10.06 -43.77
C GLY A 573 2.85 9.56 -45.07
N SER A 574 4.14 9.79 -45.24
CA SER A 574 4.89 9.31 -46.41
C SER A 574 6.36 9.03 -46.01
N PHE A 575 7.05 8.32 -46.85
CA PHE A 575 8.45 8.00 -46.65
C PHE A 575 9.25 8.12 -47.94
N HIS A 576 10.55 8.24 -47.81
CA HIS A 576 11.47 8.22 -48.93
C HIS A 576 12.29 6.89 -48.89
N PRO A 577 12.36 6.15 -50.03
CA PRO A 577 12.99 4.81 -50.00
C PRO A 577 14.43 4.76 -49.50
N VAL A 578 15.19 5.86 -49.64
CA VAL A 578 16.59 5.95 -49.25
C VAL A 578 16.78 6.74 -47.97
N ASP A 579 16.10 7.87 -47.81
CA ASP A 579 16.36 8.86 -46.76
C ASP A 579 15.55 8.63 -45.47
N SER A 580 14.57 7.75 -45.52
CA SER A 580 13.77 7.44 -44.34
C SER A 580 14.42 6.34 -43.48
N ASP A 581 14.50 6.56 -42.19
CA ASP A 581 14.93 5.62 -41.20
C ASP A 581 14.16 5.80 -39.86
N GLN A 582 14.40 4.94 -38.91
CA GLN A 582 13.75 4.99 -37.56
C GLN A 582 14.01 6.33 -36.88
N LEU A 583 15.26 6.80 -36.92
CA LEU A 583 15.64 8.07 -36.27
C LEU A 583 14.92 9.27 -36.90
N SER A 584 14.75 9.29 -38.22
CA SER A 584 14.04 10.37 -38.91
C SER A 584 12.60 10.48 -38.44
N PHE A 585 11.90 9.36 -38.28
CA PHE A 585 10.52 9.35 -37.81
C PHE A 585 10.42 9.70 -36.33
N GLU A 586 11.40 9.31 -35.51
CA GLU A 586 11.46 9.69 -34.11
C GLU A 586 11.62 11.21 -33.95
N ILE A 587 12.54 11.82 -34.69
CA ILE A 587 12.76 13.28 -34.68
C ILE A 587 11.54 14.00 -35.17
N CYS A 588 10.93 13.50 -36.25
CA CYS A 588 9.69 14.09 -36.83
C CYS A 588 8.56 14.10 -35.79
N ALA A 589 8.41 13.01 -35.04
CA ALA A 589 7.42 12.91 -33.97
C ALA A 589 7.69 13.92 -32.84
N ILE A 590 8.93 14.11 -32.45
CA ILE A 590 9.31 15.10 -31.43
C ILE A 590 8.97 16.52 -31.89
N GLN A 591 9.26 16.84 -33.13
CA GLN A 591 8.90 18.15 -33.72
C GLN A 591 7.37 18.35 -33.82
N ALA A 592 6.66 17.30 -34.24
CA ALA A 592 5.20 17.32 -34.29
C ALA A 592 4.58 17.58 -32.91
N PHE A 593 5.11 16.96 -31.89
CA PHE A 593 4.67 17.19 -30.51
C PHE A 593 4.80 18.66 -30.11
N LYS A 594 5.96 19.27 -30.35
CA LYS A 594 6.19 20.68 -30.03
C LYS A 594 5.23 21.60 -30.74
N ASN A 595 5.09 21.41 -32.05
CA ASN A 595 4.26 22.30 -32.89
C ASN A 595 2.78 22.13 -32.58
N ALA A 596 2.31 20.92 -32.38
CA ALA A 596 0.90 20.65 -32.10
C ALA A 596 0.51 21.06 -30.66
N SER A 597 1.37 20.80 -29.65
CA SER A 597 1.08 21.11 -28.26
C SER A 597 0.87 22.60 -28.01
N GLU A 598 1.59 23.46 -28.70
CA GLU A 598 1.42 24.93 -28.62
C GLU A 598 0.01 25.37 -28.98
N LYS A 599 -0.63 24.66 -29.92
CA LYS A 599 -1.97 24.96 -30.44
C LYS A 599 -3.08 24.20 -29.71
N ALA A 600 -2.74 23.26 -28.87
CA ALA A 600 -3.69 22.34 -28.23
C ALA A 600 -4.20 22.80 -26.88
N GLY A 601 -4.05 24.07 -26.53
CA GLY A 601 -4.48 24.60 -25.25
C GLY A 601 -3.69 24.00 -24.10
N PRO A 602 -2.35 24.22 -24.04
CA PRO A 602 -1.54 23.64 -22.97
C PRO A 602 -1.95 24.16 -21.59
N ALA A 603 -1.96 23.29 -20.61
CA ALA A 603 -2.39 23.58 -19.25
C ALA A 603 -1.39 23.05 -18.24
N LEU A 604 -1.27 23.78 -17.13
CA LEU A 604 -0.50 23.33 -15.97
C LEU A 604 -1.41 22.52 -15.05
N MET A 605 -0.93 21.36 -14.61
CA MET A 605 -1.65 20.44 -13.72
C MET A 605 -0.95 20.38 -12.37
N GLU A 606 -1.73 20.44 -11.30
CA GLU A 606 -1.22 20.37 -9.93
C GLU A 606 -1.77 19.15 -9.18
N PRO A 607 -0.99 18.58 -8.24
CA PRO A 607 -1.49 17.48 -7.42
C PRO A 607 -2.51 17.99 -6.40
N ILE A 608 -3.60 17.23 -6.27
CA ILE A 608 -4.68 17.49 -5.31
C ILE A 608 -4.64 16.39 -4.24
N MET A 609 -4.70 16.82 -2.98
CA MET A 609 -4.66 15.93 -1.84
C MET A 609 -6.06 15.72 -1.26
N GLN A 610 -6.37 14.49 -0.92
CA GLN A 610 -7.55 14.16 -0.13
C GLN A 610 -7.21 14.33 1.34
N MET A 611 -7.89 15.24 2.01
CA MET A 611 -7.67 15.53 3.42
C MET A 611 -8.85 15.11 4.27
N GLU A 612 -8.55 14.63 5.47
CA GLU A 612 -9.51 14.41 6.52
C GLU A 612 -9.03 15.08 7.80
N VAL A 613 -9.88 15.90 8.39
CA VAL A 613 -9.57 16.60 9.64
C VAL A 613 -10.59 16.17 10.69
N VAL A 614 -10.08 15.63 11.80
CA VAL A 614 -10.90 15.27 12.95
C VAL A 614 -10.75 16.40 13.98
N THR A 615 -11.81 17.12 14.24
CA THR A 615 -11.80 18.33 15.06
C THR A 615 -12.96 18.35 16.06
N PRO A 616 -12.77 19.02 17.23
CA PRO A 616 -13.91 19.33 18.09
C PRO A 616 -14.93 20.20 17.35
N GLU A 617 -16.22 20.05 17.68
CA GLU A 617 -17.30 20.79 17.04
C GLU A 617 -17.11 22.29 17.09
N GLU A 618 -16.62 22.83 18.20
CA GLU A 618 -16.40 24.26 18.39
C GLU A 618 -15.34 24.84 17.45
N SER A 619 -14.40 24.04 16.95
CA SER A 619 -13.35 24.47 16.03
C SER A 619 -13.68 24.21 14.56
N MET A 620 -14.79 23.54 14.27
CA MET A 620 -15.14 23.13 12.90
C MET A 620 -15.26 24.31 11.93
N GLY A 621 -15.88 25.40 12.36
CA GLY A 621 -16.02 26.59 11.53
C GLY A 621 -14.67 27.20 11.12
N ASP A 622 -13.74 27.27 12.06
CA ASP A 622 -12.39 27.80 11.81
C ASP A 622 -11.58 26.86 10.90
N VAL A 623 -11.74 25.55 11.08
CA VAL A 623 -11.10 24.54 10.22
C VAL A 623 -11.59 24.65 8.78
N ILE A 624 -12.89 24.75 8.57
CA ILE A 624 -13.50 24.90 7.23
C ILE A 624 -13.07 26.22 6.59
N GLY A 625 -13.05 27.30 7.37
CA GLY A 625 -12.59 28.61 6.89
C GLY A 625 -11.14 28.58 6.43
N ASP A 626 -10.26 27.91 7.17
CA ASP A 626 -8.85 27.75 6.80
C ASP A 626 -8.68 26.91 5.53
N LEU A 627 -9.41 25.81 5.41
CA LEU A 627 -9.40 24.96 4.20
C LEU A 627 -9.86 25.74 2.97
N ASN A 628 -10.88 26.59 3.10
CA ASN A 628 -11.34 27.46 2.01
C ASN A 628 -10.29 28.46 1.58
N LYS A 629 -9.54 29.01 2.53
CA LYS A 629 -8.40 29.90 2.20
C LYS A 629 -7.29 29.19 1.44
N ARG A 630 -7.18 27.89 1.63
CA ARG A 630 -6.19 27.03 0.96
C ARG A 630 -6.70 26.44 -0.35
N ARG A 631 -7.68 27.07 -0.97
CA ARG A 631 -8.34 26.61 -2.20
C ARG A 631 -8.95 25.20 -2.07
N GLY A 632 -9.26 24.80 -0.84
CA GLY A 632 -9.86 23.49 -0.58
C GLY A 632 -11.34 23.46 -0.92
N GLN A 633 -11.80 22.27 -1.33
CA GLN A 633 -13.21 21.98 -1.55
C GLN A 633 -13.67 21.00 -0.51
N VAL A 634 -14.51 21.47 0.43
CA VAL A 634 -15.08 20.60 1.45
C VAL A 634 -16.15 19.73 0.80
N GLU A 635 -15.97 18.41 0.87
CA GLU A 635 -16.87 17.45 0.24
C GLU A 635 -17.91 16.88 1.19
N GLY A 636 -17.58 16.80 2.48
CA GLY A 636 -18.49 16.22 3.45
C GLY A 636 -18.04 16.45 4.88
N MET A 637 -18.99 16.28 5.76
CA MET A 637 -18.79 16.37 7.20
C MET A 637 -19.52 15.21 7.87
N GLU A 638 -18.83 14.52 8.76
CA GLU A 638 -19.38 13.40 9.51
C GLU A 638 -19.17 13.63 11.00
N THR A 639 -19.97 12.96 11.82
CA THR A 639 -19.80 12.99 13.28
C THR A 639 -19.22 11.64 13.70
N SER A 640 -18.09 11.67 14.43
CA SER A 640 -17.53 10.46 14.99
C SER A 640 -18.32 10.01 16.22
N ARG A 641 -18.08 8.76 16.66
CA ARG A 641 -18.70 8.21 17.85
C ARG A 641 -18.47 9.06 19.10
N THR A 642 -17.29 9.69 19.22
CA THR A 642 -16.92 10.50 20.38
C THR A 642 -17.47 11.93 20.31
N GLY A 643 -18.24 12.25 19.29
CA GLY A 643 -18.79 13.60 19.08
C GLY A 643 -17.86 14.53 18.30
N ALA A 644 -16.67 14.09 17.93
CA ALA A 644 -15.77 14.87 17.09
C ALA A 644 -16.33 14.96 15.66
N ARG A 645 -16.01 16.06 14.98
CA ARG A 645 -16.40 16.28 13.59
C ARG A 645 -15.29 15.86 12.65
N ILE A 646 -15.67 15.18 11.57
CA ILE A 646 -14.74 14.74 10.52
C ILE A 646 -15.03 15.57 9.28
N VAL A 647 -14.07 16.39 8.87
CA VAL A 647 -14.17 17.23 7.67
C VAL A 647 -13.34 16.57 6.56
N LYS A 648 -13.99 16.26 5.44
CA LYS A 648 -13.34 15.70 4.25
C LYS A 648 -13.23 16.80 3.20
N ALA A 649 -12.05 16.99 2.64
CA ALA A 649 -11.80 18.03 1.66
C ALA A 649 -10.75 17.63 0.65
N LYS A 650 -10.81 18.22 -0.54
CA LYS A 650 -9.74 18.15 -1.54
C LYS A 650 -9.01 19.48 -1.58
N VAL A 651 -7.71 19.44 -1.37
CA VAL A 651 -6.87 20.64 -1.24
C VAL A 651 -5.65 20.50 -2.15
N PRO A 652 -5.32 21.54 -2.95
CA PRO A 652 -4.07 21.52 -3.72
C PRO A 652 -2.86 21.34 -2.80
N LEU A 653 -1.93 20.48 -3.19
CA LEU A 653 -0.72 20.23 -2.39
C LEU A 653 0.05 21.52 -2.11
N ALA A 654 0.12 22.45 -3.07
CA ALA A 654 0.79 23.73 -2.91
C ALA A 654 0.28 24.56 -1.72
N GLU A 655 -0.96 24.34 -1.31
CA GLU A 655 -1.60 25.07 -0.21
C GLU A 655 -1.55 24.31 1.12
N THR A 656 -0.96 23.12 1.16
CA THR A 656 -0.94 22.28 2.37
C THR A 656 0.30 22.43 3.23
N PHE A 657 1.32 23.15 2.75
CA PHE A 657 2.56 23.29 3.50
C PHE A 657 2.33 24.05 4.80
N GLY A 658 2.86 23.49 5.88
CA GLY A 658 2.67 24.05 7.22
C GLY A 658 1.26 23.90 7.80
N TYR A 659 0.40 23.13 7.16
CA TYR A 659 -0.99 22.94 7.60
C TYR A 659 -1.10 22.34 9.00
N VAL A 660 -0.27 21.36 9.35
CA VAL A 660 -0.31 20.71 10.66
C VAL A 660 -0.09 21.73 11.79
N THR A 661 0.85 22.63 11.60
CA THR A 661 1.12 23.71 12.58
C THR A 661 -0.06 24.69 12.67
N ALA A 662 -0.61 25.11 11.53
CA ALA A 662 -1.78 25.98 11.48
C ALA A 662 -3.00 25.34 12.16
N LEU A 663 -3.23 24.06 11.90
CA LEU A 663 -4.33 23.32 12.51
C LEU A 663 -4.21 23.25 14.03
N ARG A 664 -3.01 22.99 14.54
CA ARG A 664 -2.75 22.99 15.99
C ARG A 664 -3.04 24.36 16.63
N THR A 665 -2.64 25.43 15.97
CA THR A 665 -2.90 26.79 16.44
C THR A 665 -4.40 27.08 16.48
N ILE A 666 -5.14 26.75 15.43
CA ILE A 666 -6.60 26.96 15.33
C ILE A 666 -7.36 26.17 16.39
N THR A 667 -6.94 24.93 16.66
CA THR A 667 -7.70 24.00 17.51
C THR A 667 -7.09 23.77 18.88
N SER A 668 -6.05 24.52 19.23
CA SER A 668 -5.31 24.36 20.51
C SER A 668 -4.78 22.92 20.69
N GLY A 669 -4.31 22.31 19.60
CA GLY A 669 -3.75 20.98 19.58
C GLY A 669 -4.78 19.84 19.63
N ARG A 670 -6.07 20.14 19.57
CA ARG A 670 -7.14 19.15 19.74
C ARG A 670 -7.58 18.45 18.45
N ALA A 671 -7.20 18.98 17.28
CA ALA A 671 -7.52 18.37 15.99
C ALA A 671 -6.35 17.58 15.43
N THR A 672 -6.68 16.54 14.66
CA THR A 672 -5.72 15.75 13.90
C THR A 672 -6.10 15.78 12.43
N SER A 673 -5.12 15.63 11.56
CA SER A 673 -5.34 15.59 10.12
C SER A 673 -4.60 14.43 9.50
N SER A 674 -5.15 13.94 8.40
CA SER A 674 -4.49 13.00 7.51
C SER A 674 -4.65 13.45 6.08
N MET A 675 -3.71 13.09 5.22
CA MET A 675 -3.64 13.59 3.87
C MET A 675 -3.02 12.53 2.96
N GLN A 676 -3.64 12.32 1.80
CA GLN A 676 -3.11 11.41 0.79
C GLN A 676 -3.31 11.99 -0.60
N PHE A 677 -2.45 11.61 -1.54
CA PHE A 677 -2.59 12.02 -2.93
C PHE A 677 -3.89 11.50 -3.53
N SER A 678 -4.62 12.36 -4.23
CA SER A 678 -5.86 11.99 -4.93
C SER A 678 -5.65 11.94 -6.44
N HIS A 679 -5.41 13.08 -7.06
CA HIS A 679 -5.28 13.19 -8.52
C HIS A 679 -4.59 14.49 -8.90
N TYR A 680 -4.28 14.64 -10.20
CA TYR A 680 -3.86 15.91 -10.77
C TYR A 680 -5.06 16.66 -11.34
N ALA A 681 -5.12 17.97 -11.14
CA ALA A 681 -6.17 18.83 -11.66
C ALA A 681 -5.58 20.07 -12.31
N GLN A 682 -6.31 20.65 -13.28
CA GLN A 682 -5.88 21.85 -13.97
C GLN A 682 -5.85 23.04 -13.01
N VAL A 683 -4.76 23.78 -13.05
CA VAL A 683 -4.57 25.02 -12.28
C VAL A 683 -5.31 26.14 -13.00
N SER A 684 -5.96 27.06 -12.25
CA SER A 684 -6.61 28.23 -12.84
C SER A 684 -5.62 29.09 -13.63
N SER A 685 -6.09 29.80 -14.65
CA SER A 685 -5.22 30.59 -15.54
C SER A 685 -4.36 31.61 -14.79
N SER A 686 -4.91 32.29 -13.79
CA SER A 686 -4.18 33.31 -13.03
C SER A 686 -3.04 32.69 -12.18
N ILE A 687 -3.33 31.57 -11.51
CA ILE A 687 -2.35 30.86 -10.72
C ILE A 687 -1.29 30.20 -11.60
N ALA A 688 -1.71 29.63 -12.73
CA ALA A 688 -0.79 29.03 -13.70
C ALA A 688 0.22 30.06 -14.23
N LYS A 689 -0.24 31.27 -14.58
CA LYS A 689 0.64 32.36 -15.02
C LYS A 689 1.63 32.77 -13.94
N GLN A 690 1.17 32.85 -12.69
CA GLN A 690 2.04 33.17 -11.55
C GLN A 690 3.13 32.10 -11.37
N VAL A 691 2.75 30.83 -11.34
CA VAL A 691 3.69 29.70 -11.15
C VAL A 691 4.69 29.68 -12.32
N LEU A 692 4.23 29.82 -13.56
CA LEU A 692 5.10 29.79 -14.74
C LEU A 692 6.07 30.98 -14.77
N THR A 693 5.65 32.15 -14.29
CA THR A 693 6.52 33.32 -14.16
C THR A 693 7.64 33.05 -13.16
N GLU A 694 7.31 32.45 -12.00
CA GLU A 694 8.30 32.11 -10.99
C GLU A 694 9.34 31.10 -11.46
N VAL A 695 8.93 30.14 -12.32
CA VAL A 695 9.84 29.12 -12.86
C VAL A 695 10.36 29.46 -14.26
N GLN A 696 10.13 30.69 -14.73
CA GLN A 696 10.53 31.17 -16.06
C GLN A 696 9.92 30.32 -17.20
N GLY A 697 8.71 29.86 -17.02
CA GLY A 697 7.97 29.10 -18.00
C GLY A 697 7.24 30.00 -19.03
N ARG A 698 6.55 29.37 -19.98
CA ARG A 698 5.82 30.05 -21.06
C ARG A 698 4.41 30.45 -20.63
N ALA A 699 4.30 31.46 -19.78
CA ALA A 699 3.02 31.99 -19.31
C ALA A 699 2.15 32.55 -20.47
N ASP A 700 2.77 32.93 -21.57
CA ASP A 700 2.11 33.44 -22.77
C ASP A 700 1.16 32.43 -23.44
N LEU A 701 1.39 31.13 -23.23
CA LEU A 701 0.55 30.06 -23.78
C LEU A 701 -0.72 29.81 -22.99
N ILE A 702 -0.81 30.31 -21.76
CA ILE A 702 -2.00 30.15 -20.91
C ILE A 702 -3.00 31.25 -21.25
N LYS A 703 -4.19 30.87 -21.71
CA LYS A 703 -5.27 31.79 -22.06
C LYS A 703 -6.25 32.02 -20.91
#